data_de0be3a84bd3f9535df2cfb553d971c8
#
_entry.id   de0be3a84bd3f9535df2cfb553d971c8
#
_cell.length_a   1.000
_cell.length_b   1.000
_cell.length_c   1.000
_cell.angle_alpha   90.00
_cell.angle_beta   90.00
_cell.angle_gamma   90.00
#
_symmetry.space_group_name_H-M   'P 1'
#
loop_
_entity.id
_entity.type
_entity.pdbx_description
1 polymer ?
#
loop_
_entity_poly.entity_id
_entity_poly.type
_entity_poly.pdbx_seq_one_letter_code
_entity_poly.pdbx_strand_id
1 'polypeptide(L)'
;MDPSSMYAHQISIKDIQSSVESSNINYPAGHIEEGSKDVLIRTIGEYQDFHEIEKTNVSKNDKNIPVRLGNIARINEGYKERKGLARYNGEECVTVSIFKESGKNTVTVSESVRSELERLKEQYKNVIKADIVYEEARFVKQSVDNITGELISGGILAFLSLIFILRNMESPLILLTVLPISVITTFLLMYLKDLTLNVMTLGGLSLGIGMLFDSGNVVLAAIERHVRNGLSVKEASLTGANEVAGSITSAVLTTVIIFLPIVFLKGIIGVVFGEMALTITFSLLVSLAVSLTLIPMLSALRGNKVWSRKFDQWSFFKKIAIWENEIDVRFVKGLTNWLGKPKRFFIGIAICFAGVLILISFVDKEFIPKVDTGEFKIEILNVKGSSLSSTSKLVEELETKLLKEKEVKHVISNVGYDEEQILSRSGGEVGTHQAQIRVVLSTERSEKTKDFIRRFREKVRYGSTIGIHFYPEEDMLSKILSPDSKAITLEVEGNDLATLAFIGENIKNEITKIQGITDSKSSLESENREFQIRFDEDKMSVYGLSHQYLAGILKTALKGTIATRLRINDEEFDVRLRYKQPDRKHKEDISRILIRTSSGDAISLDQAAEIREGKGYASILRIGQSRVNRITANVENVKQSVVLSEIEDYIEKLKLPIGYKVHFGGEKENIDASMRELLFAFILAVVLIYMLLAGQFESLLIPLVMLCTIPLILIGIIPALLLTGNSFNISSFTGIILLVGIVVDNAALFYEYVEILEHDQVSLKEAIIGSGQIVLRPIIMNNGTTLLGLLPVALELGEGTEFQSPMAVTVISGLAASVVLSLFLIPIAFYYILKWQRTRKKRPEGIYNRPGIRSETTYSYSLGRES
;
A
#
# COMPACT_ATOMS: atom_id res chain seq x y z
N MET A 1 23.85 33.43 -32.55
CA MET A 1 23.88 34.83 -33.03
C MET A 1 25.00 35.56 -32.34
N ASP A 2 25.67 36.47 -33.02
CA ASP A 2 26.75 37.27 -32.48
C ASP A 2 26.26 38.72 -32.22
N PRO A 3 26.16 39.17 -30.98
CA PRO A 3 25.65 40.50 -30.66
C PRO A 3 26.46 41.63 -31.30
N SER A 4 27.79 41.49 -31.39
CA SER A 4 28.68 42.49 -31.95
C SER A 4 28.44 42.70 -33.44
N SER A 5 28.27 41.58 -34.18
CA SER A 5 27.96 41.64 -35.59
C SER A 5 26.55 42.17 -35.86
N MET A 6 25.61 41.79 -35.03
CA MET A 6 24.22 42.32 -35.07
C MET A 6 24.20 43.84 -34.86
N TYR A 7 24.98 44.34 -33.90
CA TYR A 7 25.10 45.77 -33.63
C TYR A 7 25.68 46.55 -34.81
N ALA A 8 26.77 46.03 -35.39
CA ALA A 8 27.42 46.64 -36.53
C ALA A 8 26.51 46.76 -37.77
N HIS A 9 25.55 45.84 -37.91
CA HIS A 9 24.58 45.85 -39.00
C HIS A 9 23.20 46.36 -38.64
N GLN A 10 22.99 46.85 -37.41
CA GLN A 10 21.72 47.34 -36.88
C GLN A 10 20.55 46.32 -37.03
N ILE A 11 20.81 45.04 -36.82
CA ILE A 11 19.86 43.91 -36.99
C ILE A 11 19.42 43.45 -35.61
N SER A 12 18.11 43.40 -35.42
CA SER A 12 17.53 42.86 -34.20
C SER A 12 17.33 41.33 -34.26
N ILE A 13 17.17 40.72 -33.09
CA ILE A 13 16.81 39.31 -32.96
C ILE A 13 15.53 38.99 -33.75
N LYS A 14 14.55 39.90 -33.68
CA LYS A 14 13.25 39.71 -34.34
C LYS A 14 13.38 39.74 -35.86
N ASP A 15 14.26 40.54 -36.41
CA ASP A 15 14.53 40.57 -37.86
C ASP A 15 15.09 39.23 -38.35
N ILE A 16 16.03 38.66 -37.57
CA ILE A 16 16.58 37.31 -37.84
C ILE A 16 15.49 36.25 -37.76
N GLN A 17 14.71 36.26 -36.69
CA GLN A 17 13.64 35.28 -36.48
C GLN A 17 12.64 35.33 -37.64
N SER A 18 12.13 36.49 -37.96
CA SER A 18 11.14 36.67 -39.05
C SER A 18 11.70 36.29 -40.42
N SER A 19 12.96 36.58 -40.67
CA SER A 19 13.61 36.21 -41.96
C SER A 19 13.77 34.70 -42.11
N VAL A 20 14.17 34.03 -41.03
CA VAL A 20 14.31 32.56 -41.06
C VAL A 20 12.92 31.88 -41.14
N GLU A 21 11.92 32.36 -40.38
CA GLU A 21 10.54 31.86 -40.46
C GLU A 21 9.93 32.03 -41.87
N SER A 22 10.10 33.20 -42.46
CA SER A 22 9.52 33.53 -43.78
C SER A 22 10.22 32.89 -44.96
N SER A 23 11.48 32.46 -44.80
CA SER A 23 12.24 31.82 -45.85
C SER A 23 12.04 30.32 -45.96
N ASN A 24 11.50 29.66 -44.94
CA ASN A 24 11.24 28.23 -44.92
C ASN A 24 9.73 27.96 -45.02
N ILE A 25 9.19 28.15 -46.22
CA ILE A 25 7.75 28.06 -46.44
C ILE A 25 7.46 27.12 -47.61
N ASN A 26 6.50 26.25 -47.42
CA ASN A 26 5.92 25.42 -48.47
C ASN A 26 4.40 25.68 -48.46
N TYR A 27 3.96 26.42 -49.50
CA TYR A 27 2.58 26.92 -49.54
C TYR A 27 1.89 26.54 -50.86
N PRO A 28 0.70 25.88 -50.79
CA PRO A 28 -0.11 25.64 -51.97
C PRO A 28 -0.71 26.99 -52.47
N ALA A 29 -0.35 27.42 -53.67
CA ALA A 29 -0.77 28.70 -54.23
C ALA A 29 -2.13 28.63 -54.99
N GLY A 30 -2.70 27.43 -55.14
CA GLY A 30 -3.94 27.20 -55.85
C GLY A 30 -3.80 26.29 -57.06
N HIS A 31 -4.79 26.26 -57.92
CA HIS A 31 -4.82 25.40 -59.09
C HIS A 31 -4.99 26.23 -60.37
N ILE A 32 -4.44 25.75 -61.50
CA ILE A 32 -4.65 26.28 -62.82
C ILE A 32 -5.19 25.16 -63.71
N GLU A 33 -6.27 25.44 -64.45
CA GLU A 33 -6.81 24.54 -65.43
C GLU A 33 -5.96 24.69 -66.74
N GLU A 34 -5.24 23.65 -67.09
CA GLU A 34 -4.49 23.59 -68.37
C GLU A 34 -5.09 22.51 -69.28
N GLY A 35 -5.94 22.93 -70.20
CA GLY A 35 -6.74 22.00 -71.02
C GLY A 35 -7.71 21.15 -70.23
N SER A 36 -7.48 19.86 -70.14
CA SER A 36 -8.30 18.90 -69.32
C SER A 36 -7.69 18.54 -68.00
N LYS A 37 -6.60 19.21 -67.57
CA LYS A 37 -5.86 18.91 -66.36
C LYS A 37 -5.98 20.07 -65.38
N ASP A 38 -6.27 19.74 -64.09
CA ASP A 38 -6.15 20.65 -62.97
C ASP A 38 -4.74 20.52 -62.36
N VAL A 39 -3.89 21.57 -62.55
CA VAL A 39 -2.49 21.58 -62.12
C VAL A 39 -2.36 22.40 -60.81
N LEU A 40 -1.95 21.74 -59.72
CA LEU A 40 -1.65 22.39 -58.47
C LEU A 40 -0.39 23.25 -58.56
N ILE A 41 -0.48 24.52 -58.21
CA ILE A 41 0.67 25.40 -58.03
C ILE A 41 1.10 25.40 -56.58
N ARG A 42 2.38 25.14 -56.34
CA ARG A 42 2.98 25.10 -55.03
C ARG A 42 4.24 25.94 -54.99
N THR A 43 4.35 26.81 -54.01
CA THR A 43 5.58 27.54 -53.72
C THR A 43 6.45 26.68 -52.85
N ILE A 44 7.65 26.30 -53.31
CA ILE A 44 8.60 25.49 -52.56
C ILE A 44 9.75 26.39 -52.12
N GLY A 45 9.82 26.71 -50.81
CA GLY A 45 10.89 27.51 -50.22
C GLY A 45 11.50 26.82 -48.99
N GLU A 46 11.33 25.47 -48.88
CA GLU A 46 11.89 24.71 -47.75
C GLU A 46 13.40 24.62 -47.82
N TYR A 47 14.08 24.81 -46.67
CA TYR A 47 15.53 24.58 -46.59
C TYR A 47 15.84 23.09 -46.79
N GLN A 48 16.84 22.79 -47.64
CA GLN A 48 17.31 21.44 -47.92
C GLN A 48 18.52 21.05 -47.04
N ASP A 49 19.33 22.07 -46.65
CA ASP A 49 20.50 21.89 -45.81
C ASP A 49 20.78 23.13 -44.95
N PHE A 50 21.73 23.04 -44.00
CA PHE A 50 22.07 24.17 -43.12
C PHE A 50 22.87 25.27 -43.84
N HIS A 51 23.48 25.02 -45.01
CA HIS A 51 24.15 26.05 -45.81
C HIS A 51 23.13 26.99 -46.45
N GLU A 52 21.92 26.54 -46.72
CA GLU A 52 20.86 27.41 -47.22
C GLU A 52 20.37 28.36 -46.12
N ILE A 53 20.33 27.90 -44.85
CA ILE A 53 20.02 28.76 -43.73
C ILE A 53 21.08 29.87 -43.59
N GLU A 54 22.38 29.58 -43.78
CA GLU A 54 23.45 30.60 -43.78
C GLU A 54 23.28 31.66 -44.85
N LYS A 55 22.73 31.29 -46.00
CA LYS A 55 22.50 32.19 -47.16
C LYS A 55 21.23 33.03 -46.98
N THR A 56 20.42 32.81 -45.99
CA THR A 56 19.18 33.58 -45.76
C THR A 56 19.47 35.05 -45.60
N ASN A 57 18.77 35.87 -46.39
CA ASN A 57 18.90 37.34 -46.35
C ASN A 57 18.09 37.88 -45.18
N VAL A 58 18.76 38.51 -44.23
CA VAL A 58 18.11 39.06 -43.02
C VAL A 58 17.76 40.54 -43.18
N SER A 59 18.65 41.32 -43.85
CA SER A 59 18.50 42.75 -44.05
C SER A 59 19.31 43.19 -45.26
N LYS A 60 19.25 44.49 -45.56
CA LYS A 60 20.13 45.13 -46.51
C LYS A 60 20.86 46.26 -45.78
N ASN A 61 22.15 46.46 -46.07
CA ASN A 61 22.90 47.57 -45.55
C ASN A 61 22.60 48.88 -46.33
N ASP A 62 23.14 50.00 -45.87
CA ASP A 62 22.97 51.32 -46.49
C ASP A 62 23.36 51.40 -47.98
N LYS A 63 24.16 50.48 -48.45
CA LYS A 63 24.56 50.30 -49.87
C LYS A 63 23.69 49.33 -50.66
N ASN A 64 22.52 48.94 -50.07
CA ASN A 64 21.58 47.98 -50.65
C ASN A 64 22.16 46.54 -50.86
N ILE A 65 23.28 46.22 -50.18
CA ILE A 65 23.90 44.88 -50.21
C ILE A 65 23.20 44.00 -49.18
N PRO A 66 22.76 42.76 -49.54
CA PRO A 66 22.09 41.89 -48.60
C PRO A 66 23.05 41.43 -47.53
N VAL A 67 22.60 41.52 -46.26
CA VAL A 67 23.27 40.94 -45.10
C VAL A 67 22.72 39.55 -44.88
N ARG A 68 23.56 38.54 -45.05
CA ARG A 68 23.21 37.11 -44.89
C ARG A 68 23.31 36.70 -43.41
N LEU A 69 22.53 35.69 -43.04
CA LEU A 69 22.54 35.16 -41.68
C LEU A 69 23.95 34.67 -41.26
N GLY A 70 24.71 34.05 -42.16
CA GLY A 70 26.08 33.63 -41.89
C GLY A 70 27.06 34.75 -41.54
N ASN A 71 26.75 36.05 -41.85
CA ASN A 71 27.57 37.19 -41.46
C ASN A 71 27.37 37.63 -40.02
N ILE A 72 26.22 37.28 -39.42
CA ILE A 72 25.79 37.73 -38.08
C ILE A 72 25.52 36.58 -37.11
N ALA A 73 25.50 35.35 -37.59
CA ALA A 73 25.27 34.17 -36.79
C ALA A 73 26.15 33.01 -37.29
N ARG A 74 26.51 32.13 -36.39
CA ARG A 74 27.13 30.84 -36.72
C ARG A 74 26.08 29.75 -36.63
N ILE A 75 25.94 28.95 -37.66
CA ILE A 75 25.06 27.80 -37.70
C ILE A 75 25.89 26.57 -37.42
N ASN A 76 25.51 25.82 -36.39
CA ASN A 76 26.17 24.59 -36.02
C ASN A 76 25.11 23.50 -35.87
N GLU A 77 25.40 22.33 -36.38
CA GLU A 77 24.72 21.12 -35.98
C GLU A 77 25.12 20.79 -34.54
N GLY A 78 24.15 20.41 -33.70
CA GLY A 78 24.40 20.14 -32.29
C GLY A 78 23.26 19.40 -31.65
N TYR A 79 23.51 18.93 -30.48
CA TYR A 79 22.49 18.27 -29.63
C TYR A 79 21.76 19.29 -28.74
N LYS A 80 20.57 18.94 -28.31
CA LYS A 80 19.86 19.69 -27.24
C LYS A 80 20.77 19.81 -26.02
N GLU A 81 20.74 20.98 -25.35
CA GLU A 81 21.51 21.21 -24.15
C GLU A 81 21.13 20.19 -23.08
N ARG A 82 22.11 19.43 -22.60
CA ARG A 82 21.89 18.42 -21.57
C ARG A 82 21.50 19.10 -20.27
N LYS A 83 20.29 18.82 -19.78
CA LYS A 83 19.79 19.26 -18.49
C LYS A 83 19.77 18.13 -17.48
N GLY A 84 19.92 16.91 -17.94
CA GLY A 84 20.01 15.70 -17.14
C GLY A 84 20.92 14.67 -17.77
N LEU A 85 21.37 13.74 -16.95
CA LEU A 85 22.10 12.54 -17.37
C LEU A 85 21.72 11.37 -16.45
N ALA A 86 21.78 10.16 -16.99
CA ALA A 86 21.56 8.93 -16.25
C ALA A 86 22.82 8.07 -16.23
N ARG A 87 23.06 7.39 -15.12
CA ARG A 87 24.15 6.41 -14.98
C ARG A 87 23.64 5.11 -14.37
N TYR A 88 24.23 4.04 -14.82
CA TYR A 88 24.02 2.70 -14.27
C TYR A 88 25.36 2.13 -13.85
N ASN A 89 25.50 1.85 -12.55
CA ASN A 89 26.75 1.39 -11.92
C ASN A 89 27.97 2.26 -12.26
N GLY A 90 27.78 3.60 -12.32
CA GLY A 90 28.83 4.59 -12.63
C GLY A 90 29.03 4.87 -14.12
N GLU A 91 28.47 4.08 -15.04
CA GLU A 91 28.57 4.29 -16.48
C GLU A 91 27.35 5.08 -17.01
N GLU A 92 27.57 6.02 -17.91
CA GLU A 92 26.53 6.81 -18.54
C GLU A 92 25.64 5.90 -19.40
N CYS A 93 24.33 6.01 -19.25
CA CYS A 93 23.34 5.19 -19.95
C CYS A 93 22.13 5.99 -20.41
N VAL A 94 21.30 5.37 -21.25
CA VAL A 94 19.97 5.84 -21.61
C VAL A 94 18.94 5.05 -20.81
N THR A 95 18.10 5.74 -20.05
CA THR A 95 16.98 5.13 -19.32
C THR A 95 15.72 5.19 -20.16
N VAL A 96 15.05 4.07 -20.32
CA VAL A 96 13.74 3.96 -20.95
C VAL A 96 12.72 3.55 -19.89
N SER A 97 11.73 4.40 -19.64
CA SER A 97 10.63 4.13 -18.73
C SER A 97 9.39 3.70 -19.52
N ILE A 98 8.88 2.53 -19.21
CA ILE A 98 7.69 1.97 -19.86
C ILE A 98 6.56 1.96 -18.84
N PHE A 99 5.45 2.62 -19.18
CA PHE A 99 4.27 2.71 -18.35
C PHE A 99 3.16 1.84 -18.95
N LYS A 100 2.47 1.09 -18.09
CA LYS A 100 1.29 0.34 -18.51
C LYS A 100 0.09 1.25 -18.67
N GLU A 101 -0.80 0.92 -19.60
CA GLU A 101 -2.12 1.54 -19.71
C GLU A 101 -2.97 1.22 -18.47
N SER A 102 -3.81 2.18 -18.08
CA SER A 102 -4.75 1.98 -16.95
C SER A 102 -5.65 0.76 -17.19
N GLY A 103 -5.88 -0.02 -16.14
CA GLY A 103 -6.71 -1.24 -16.22
C GLY A 103 -6.02 -2.48 -16.81
N LYS A 104 -4.79 -2.39 -17.31
CA LYS A 104 -4.05 -3.58 -17.78
C LYS A 104 -3.32 -4.28 -16.63
N ASN A 105 -3.16 -5.60 -16.75
CA ASN A 105 -2.44 -6.39 -15.76
C ASN A 105 -0.93 -6.12 -15.82
N THR A 106 -0.34 -5.75 -14.67
CA THR A 106 1.08 -5.37 -14.56
C THR A 106 2.03 -6.51 -14.91
N VAL A 107 1.72 -7.74 -14.48
CA VAL A 107 2.57 -8.92 -14.74
C VAL A 107 2.57 -9.27 -16.22
N THR A 108 1.41 -9.32 -16.86
CA THR A 108 1.28 -9.64 -18.28
C THR A 108 2.00 -8.61 -19.17
N VAL A 109 1.84 -7.32 -18.85
CA VAL A 109 2.54 -6.26 -19.60
C VAL A 109 4.06 -6.37 -19.42
N SER A 110 4.53 -6.63 -18.21
CA SER A 110 5.96 -6.79 -17.92
C SER A 110 6.55 -7.99 -18.66
N GLU A 111 5.85 -9.14 -18.70
CA GLU A 111 6.28 -10.32 -19.43
C GLU A 111 6.35 -10.06 -20.95
N SER A 112 5.39 -9.33 -21.50
CA SER A 112 5.41 -8.91 -22.91
C SER A 112 6.60 -8.01 -23.21
N VAL A 113 6.86 -7.03 -22.36
CA VAL A 113 8.03 -6.13 -22.49
C VAL A 113 9.33 -6.92 -22.38
N ARG A 114 9.42 -7.84 -21.44
CA ARG A 114 10.62 -8.68 -21.27
C ARG A 114 10.88 -9.55 -22.50
N SER A 115 9.84 -10.16 -23.06
CA SER A 115 9.97 -10.98 -24.26
C SER A 115 10.42 -10.16 -25.48
N GLU A 116 9.89 -8.93 -25.62
CA GLU A 116 10.29 -8.04 -26.69
C GLU A 116 11.72 -7.50 -26.48
N LEU A 117 12.12 -7.23 -25.25
CA LEU A 117 13.49 -6.82 -24.93
C LEU A 117 14.50 -7.91 -25.27
N GLU A 118 14.21 -9.17 -24.98
CA GLU A 118 15.08 -10.28 -25.35
C GLU A 118 15.16 -10.43 -26.88
N ARG A 119 14.04 -10.25 -27.60
CA ARG A 119 14.05 -10.24 -29.09
C ARG A 119 14.94 -9.13 -29.65
N LEU A 120 14.86 -7.92 -29.06
CA LEU A 120 15.70 -6.78 -29.44
C LEU A 120 17.18 -7.02 -29.13
N LYS A 121 17.50 -7.62 -27.98
CA LYS A 121 18.87 -8.01 -27.61
C LYS A 121 19.47 -9.00 -28.61
N GLU A 122 18.69 -9.96 -29.08
CA GLU A 122 19.13 -10.90 -30.11
C GLU A 122 19.34 -10.22 -31.46
N GLN A 123 18.42 -9.35 -31.85
CA GLN A 123 18.50 -8.62 -33.13
C GLN A 123 19.69 -7.67 -33.15
N TYR A 124 20.02 -7.02 -32.03
CA TYR A 124 21.09 -6.01 -31.91
C TYR A 124 22.25 -6.48 -31.01
N LYS A 125 22.55 -7.77 -31.02
CA LYS A 125 23.44 -8.48 -30.09
C LYS A 125 24.80 -7.84 -29.78
N ASN A 126 25.36 -7.05 -30.69
CA ASN A 126 26.67 -6.40 -30.50
C ASN A 126 26.60 -4.86 -30.43
N VAL A 127 25.39 -4.31 -30.45
CA VAL A 127 25.16 -2.86 -30.50
C VAL A 127 24.53 -2.36 -29.19
N ILE A 128 23.63 -3.14 -28.61
CA ILE A 128 22.85 -2.73 -27.43
C ILE A 128 23.12 -3.70 -26.27
N LYS A 129 23.52 -3.14 -25.12
CA LYS A 129 23.47 -3.80 -23.83
C LYS A 129 22.31 -3.18 -23.05
N ALA A 130 21.29 -3.94 -22.76
CA ALA A 130 20.11 -3.47 -22.06
C ALA A 130 19.83 -4.35 -20.84
N ASP A 131 19.65 -3.73 -19.70
CA ASP A 131 19.34 -4.40 -18.43
C ASP A 131 18.05 -3.82 -17.83
N ILE A 132 17.21 -4.68 -17.25
CA ILE A 132 16.05 -4.25 -16.50
C ILE A 132 16.51 -3.92 -15.08
N VAL A 133 16.45 -2.64 -14.73
CA VAL A 133 16.93 -2.12 -13.46
C VAL A 133 15.82 -1.98 -12.41
N TYR A 134 14.58 -1.81 -12.86
CA TYR A 134 13.39 -1.76 -12.02
C TYR A 134 12.22 -2.42 -12.73
N GLU A 135 11.51 -3.27 -12.04
CA GLU A 135 10.35 -3.99 -12.55
C GLU A 135 9.33 -4.18 -11.43
N GLU A 136 8.22 -3.46 -11.54
CA GLU A 136 7.15 -3.49 -10.53
C GLU A 136 6.49 -4.89 -10.44
N ALA A 137 6.36 -5.57 -11.58
CA ALA A 137 5.80 -6.91 -11.67
C ALA A 137 6.61 -7.96 -10.88
N ARG A 138 7.91 -7.74 -10.66
CA ARG A 138 8.77 -8.65 -9.89
C ARG A 138 8.23 -8.80 -8.45
N PHE A 139 7.96 -7.67 -7.80
CA PHE A 139 7.43 -7.67 -6.43
C PHE A 139 6.06 -8.35 -6.38
N VAL A 140 5.15 -8.02 -7.31
CA VAL A 140 3.81 -8.63 -7.37
C VAL A 140 3.91 -10.16 -7.55
N LYS A 141 4.73 -10.62 -8.50
CA LYS A 141 4.92 -12.06 -8.77
C LYS A 141 5.52 -12.77 -7.56
N GLN A 142 6.56 -12.21 -6.96
CA GLN A 142 7.21 -12.78 -5.78
C GLN A 142 6.26 -12.85 -4.58
N SER A 143 5.45 -11.83 -4.35
CA SER A 143 4.44 -11.82 -3.28
C SER A 143 3.36 -12.88 -3.52
N VAL A 144 2.89 -13.04 -4.76
CA VAL A 144 1.92 -14.08 -5.13
C VAL A 144 2.52 -15.49 -4.94
N ASP A 145 3.76 -15.69 -5.34
CA ASP A 145 4.45 -16.99 -5.19
C ASP A 145 4.66 -17.31 -3.70
N ASN A 146 5.05 -16.34 -2.88
CA ASN A 146 5.24 -16.50 -1.43
C ASN A 146 3.92 -16.84 -0.73
N ILE A 147 2.85 -16.08 -0.99
CA ILE A 147 1.52 -16.35 -0.41
C ILE A 147 1.00 -17.72 -0.85
N THR A 148 1.23 -18.11 -2.09
CA THR A 148 0.89 -19.45 -2.56
C THR A 148 1.68 -20.54 -1.80
N GLY A 149 2.95 -20.29 -1.53
CA GLY A 149 3.79 -21.17 -0.70
C GLY A 149 3.29 -21.26 0.76
N GLU A 150 2.87 -20.13 1.35
CA GLU A 150 2.27 -20.07 2.69
C GLU A 150 0.93 -20.81 2.75
N LEU A 151 0.09 -20.66 1.72
CA LEU A 151 -1.18 -21.35 1.56
C LEU A 151 -0.99 -22.88 1.53
N ILE A 152 0.00 -23.36 0.80
CA ILE A 152 0.33 -24.78 0.73
C ILE A 152 0.90 -25.25 2.07
N SER A 153 1.86 -24.56 2.65
CA SER A 153 2.50 -24.92 3.92
C SER A 153 1.52 -24.87 5.09
N GLY A 154 0.67 -23.85 5.15
CA GLY A 154 -0.43 -23.73 6.12
C GLY A 154 -1.42 -24.88 6.00
N GLY A 155 -1.82 -25.24 4.77
CA GLY A 155 -2.68 -26.38 4.50
C GLY A 155 -2.06 -27.71 4.94
N ILE A 156 -0.76 -27.90 4.72
CA ILE A 156 -0.02 -29.09 5.19
C ILE A 156 0.02 -29.14 6.73
N LEU A 157 0.31 -28.00 7.40
CA LEU A 157 0.34 -27.94 8.87
C LEU A 157 -1.05 -28.20 9.48
N ALA A 158 -2.10 -27.62 8.90
CA ALA A 158 -3.47 -27.90 9.29
C ALA A 158 -3.83 -29.39 9.12
N PHE A 159 -3.47 -29.99 7.99
CA PHE A 159 -3.65 -31.43 7.75
C PHE A 159 -2.90 -32.29 8.76
N LEU A 160 -1.64 -31.98 9.05
CA LEU A 160 -0.85 -32.71 10.06
C LEU A 160 -1.47 -32.55 11.44
N SER A 161 -2.00 -31.38 11.81
CA SER A 161 -2.69 -31.15 13.08
C SER A 161 -3.93 -32.05 13.20
N LEU A 162 -4.69 -32.21 12.13
CA LEU A 162 -5.86 -33.09 12.10
C LEU A 162 -5.48 -34.56 12.29
N ILE A 163 -4.41 -35.05 11.65
CA ILE A 163 -3.89 -36.41 11.88
C ILE A 163 -3.55 -36.59 13.35
N PHE A 164 -2.89 -35.59 13.95
CA PHE A 164 -2.47 -35.63 15.33
C PHE A 164 -3.65 -35.68 16.32
N ILE A 165 -4.68 -34.87 16.08
CA ILE A 165 -5.86 -34.77 16.95
C ILE A 165 -6.82 -35.95 16.73
N LEU A 166 -7.11 -36.31 15.47
CA LEU A 166 -8.06 -37.37 15.12
C LEU A 166 -7.46 -38.80 15.26
N ARG A 167 -6.14 -38.90 15.29
CA ARG A 167 -5.40 -40.17 15.43
C ARG A 167 -5.76 -41.23 14.36
N ASN A 168 -6.22 -40.79 13.21
CA ASN A 168 -6.44 -41.58 12.03
C ASN A 168 -6.00 -40.83 10.78
N MET A 169 -5.73 -41.53 9.68
CA MET A 169 -5.36 -40.94 8.39
C MET A 169 -6.55 -40.67 7.49
N GLU A 170 -7.64 -41.36 7.74
CA GLU A 170 -8.74 -41.47 6.79
C GLU A 170 -9.63 -40.23 6.83
N SER A 171 -9.94 -39.74 8.03
CA SER A 171 -10.74 -38.53 8.25
C SER A 171 -10.02 -37.28 7.72
N PRO A 172 -8.73 -37.04 8.05
CA PRO A 172 -7.98 -35.94 7.47
C PRO A 172 -7.86 -36.01 5.94
N LEU A 173 -7.77 -37.20 5.33
CA LEU A 173 -7.75 -37.36 3.87
C LEU A 173 -9.05 -36.92 3.21
N ILE A 174 -10.23 -37.18 3.82
CA ILE A 174 -11.50 -36.64 3.34
C ILE A 174 -11.47 -35.12 3.40
N LEU A 175 -11.05 -34.56 4.53
CA LEU A 175 -10.93 -33.12 4.70
C LEU A 175 -9.91 -32.47 3.73
N LEU A 176 -8.82 -33.17 3.44
CA LEU A 176 -7.83 -32.68 2.49
C LEU A 176 -8.40 -32.49 1.08
N THR A 177 -9.41 -33.31 0.67
CA THR A 177 -10.06 -33.13 -0.64
C THR A 177 -10.95 -31.89 -0.71
N VAL A 178 -11.45 -31.41 0.43
CA VAL A 178 -12.30 -30.21 0.53
C VAL A 178 -11.51 -28.98 0.12
N LEU A 179 -10.25 -28.86 0.56
CA LEU A 179 -9.43 -27.67 0.36
C LEU A 179 -9.24 -27.33 -1.13
N PRO A 180 -8.70 -28.20 -2.01
CA PRO A 180 -8.49 -27.84 -3.40
C PRO A 180 -9.81 -27.59 -4.13
N ILE A 181 -10.88 -28.31 -3.80
CA ILE A 181 -12.20 -28.10 -4.41
C ILE A 181 -12.75 -26.72 -3.99
N SER A 182 -12.65 -26.37 -2.71
CA SER A 182 -13.10 -25.07 -2.20
C SER A 182 -12.30 -23.93 -2.82
N VAL A 183 -10.97 -24.06 -2.93
CA VAL A 183 -10.10 -23.03 -3.53
C VAL A 183 -10.41 -22.84 -5.01
N ILE A 184 -10.51 -23.94 -5.78
CA ILE A 184 -10.83 -23.85 -7.23
C ILE A 184 -12.22 -23.25 -7.44
N THR A 185 -13.21 -23.63 -6.63
CA THR A 185 -14.57 -23.08 -6.72
C THR A 185 -14.58 -21.60 -6.31
N THR A 186 -13.78 -21.22 -5.33
CA THR A 186 -13.61 -19.80 -4.94
C THR A 186 -13.00 -18.99 -6.10
N PHE A 187 -11.99 -19.52 -6.79
CA PHE A 187 -11.43 -18.86 -7.99
C PHE A 187 -12.46 -18.72 -9.10
N LEU A 188 -13.34 -19.71 -9.28
CA LEU A 188 -14.45 -19.60 -10.24
C LEU A 188 -15.42 -18.44 -9.85
N LEU A 189 -15.79 -18.33 -8.58
CA LEU A 189 -16.65 -17.23 -8.12
C LEU A 189 -15.96 -15.86 -8.24
N MET A 190 -14.67 -15.79 -7.98
CA MET A 190 -13.86 -14.59 -8.19
C MET A 190 -13.86 -14.20 -9.67
N TYR A 191 -13.64 -15.15 -10.56
CA TYR A 191 -13.69 -14.93 -12.02
C TYR A 191 -15.06 -14.40 -12.48
N LEU A 192 -16.16 -14.97 -11.98
CA LEU A 192 -17.53 -14.52 -12.31
C LEU A 192 -17.85 -13.11 -11.79
N LYS A 193 -17.06 -12.59 -10.85
CA LYS A 193 -17.18 -11.24 -10.26
C LYS A 193 -16.08 -10.29 -10.70
N ASP A 194 -15.30 -10.67 -11.72
CA ASP A 194 -14.16 -9.90 -12.23
C ASP A 194 -13.13 -9.50 -11.16
N LEU A 195 -13.02 -10.32 -10.09
CA LEU A 195 -11.98 -10.13 -9.08
C LEU A 195 -10.65 -10.70 -9.58
N THR A 196 -9.58 -9.96 -9.36
CA THR A 196 -8.24 -10.37 -9.75
C THR A 196 -7.55 -11.22 -8.68
N LEU A 197 -6.62 -12.10 -9.09
CA LEU A 197 -5.70 -12.74 -8.18
C LEU A 197 -4.58 -11.74 -7.83
N ASN A 198 -4.63 -11.20 -6.64
CA ASN A 198 -3.68 -10.22 -6.13
C ASN A 198 -3.28 -10.54 -4.68
N VAL A 199 -2.35 -9.79 -4.12
CA VAL A 199 -1.85 -9.98 -2.74
C VAL A 199 -3.00 -9.97 -1.72
N MET A 200 -4.03 -9.13 -1.92
CA MET A 200 -5.17 -9.02 -1.00
C MET A 200 -6.11 -10.21 -1.09
N THR A 201 -6.50 -10.60 -2.30
CA THR A 201 -7.42 -11.72 -2.51
C THR A 201 -6.79 -13.06 -2.13
N LEU A 202 -5.50 -13.27 -2.47
CA LEU A 202 -4.77 -14.45 -2.04
C LEU A 202 -4.52 -14.45 -0.52
N GLY A 203 -4.24 -13.29 0.07
CA GLY A 203 -4.14 -13.14 1.51
C GLY A 203 -5.44 -13.47 2.24
N GLY A 204 -6.59 -13.01 1.70
CA GLY A 204 -7.92 -13.41 2.18
C GLY A 204 -8.14 -14.93 2.08
N LEU A 205 -7.70 -15.55 1.00
CA LEU A 205 -7.79 -17.00 0.81
C LEU A 205 -6.88 -17.75 1.81
N SER A 206 -5.65 -17.26 2.03
CA SER A 206 -4.71 -17.83 3.01
C SER A 206 -5.27 -17.81 4.43
N LEU A 207 -5.89 -16.70 4.83
CA LEU A 207 -6.64 -16.62 6.09
C LEU A 207 -7.84 -17.56 6.12
N GLY A 208 -8.55 -17.66 4.99
CA GLY A 208 -9.70 -18.54 4.83
C GLY A 208 -9.36 -20.01 5.00
N ILE A 209 -8.15 -20.47 4.66
CA ILE A 209 -7.75 -21.87 4.75
C ILE A 209 -7.94 -22.45 6.16
N GLY A 210 -7.53 -21.72 7.18
CA GLY A 210 -7.75 -22.14 8.57
C GLY A 210 -9.22 -22.43 8.86
N MET A 211 -10.11 -21.59 8.34
CA MET A 211 -11.55 -21.66 8.53
C MET A 211 -12.26 -22.64 7.57
N LEU A 212 -11.63 -22.99 6.43
CA LEU A 212 -12.21 -23.93 5.48
C LEU A 212 -12.40 -25.34 6.07
N PHE A 213 -11.52 -25.73 6.98
CA PHE A 213 -11.64 -27.02 7.67
C PHE A 213 -12.69 -27.05 8.77
N ASP A 214 -13.11 -25.90 9.31
CA ASP A 214 -13.98 -25.82 10.48
C ASP A 214 -15.33 -26.47 10.27
N SER A 215 -16.04 -26.09 9.20
CA SER A 215 -17.32 -26.69 8.84
C SER A 215 -17.20 -28.20 8.58
N GLY A 216 -16.15 -28.60 7.88
CA GLY A 216 -15.86 -30.00 7.56
C GLY A 216 -15.55 -30.84 8.78
N ASN A 217 -14.79 -30.29 9.74
CA ASN A 217 -14.45 -30.94 10.99
C ASN A 217 -15.71 -31.27 11.84
N VAL A 218 -16.64 -30.35 11.92
CA VAL A 218 -17.88 -30.53 12.69
C VAL A 218 -18.76 -31.60 12.06
N VAL A 219 -18.94 -31.58 10.73
CA VAL A 219 -19.69 -32.62 9.99
C VAL A 219 -19.06 -33.98 10.22
N LEU A 220 -17.73 -34.08 10.07
CA LEU A 220 -17.03 -35.34 10.21
C LEU A 220 -17.09 -35.89 11.63
N ALA A 221 -16.97 -35.02 12.64
CA ALA A 221 -17.09 -35.40 14.04
C ALA A 221 -18.51 -35.92 14.37
N ALA A 222 -19.56 -35.30 13.82
CA ALA A 222 -20.94 -35.78 13.97
C ALA A 222 -21.13 -37.16 13.33
N ILE A 223 -20.64 -37.35 12.12
CA ILE A 223 -20.67 -38.65 11.43
C ILE A 223 -19.93 -39.70 12.27
N GLU A 224 -18.72 -39.41 12.76
CA GLU A 224 -17.91 -40.32 13.55
C GLU A 224 -18.65 -40.73 14.87
N ARG A 225 -19.31 -39.77 15.50
CA ARG A 225 -20.10 -40.03 16.71
C ARG A 225 -21.23 -41.04 16.43
N HIS A 226 -21.99 -40.86 15.34
CA HIS A 226 -23.07 -41.75 14.97
C HIS A 226 -22.58 -43.16 14.56
N VAL A 227 -21.44 -43.28 13.90
CA VAL A 227 -20.80 -44.57 13.61
C VAL A 227 -20.39 -45.28 14.89
N ARG A 228 -19.83 -44.54 15.90
CA ARG A 228 -19.49 -45.12 17.19
C ARG A 228 -20.71 -45.57 17.98
N ASN A 229 -21.86 -44.92 17.77
CA ASN A 229 -23.13 -45.30 18.37
C ASN A 229 -23.82 -46.50 17.67
N GLY A 230 -23.14 -47.10 16.67
CA GLY A 230 -23.58 -48.34 16.03
C GLY A 230 -24.42 -48.19 14.76
N LEU A 231 -24.61 -46.98 14.23
CA LEU A 231 -25.25 -46.77 12.92
C LEU A 231 -24.36 -47.20 11.79
N SER A 232 -24.95 -47.65 10.67
CA SER A 232 -24.19 -47.88 9.46
C SER A 232 -23.55 -46.61 8.95
N VAL A 233 -22.37 -46.66 8.30
CA VAL A 233 -21.64 -45.46 7.85
C VAL A 233 -22.50 -44.59 6.94
N LYS A 234 -23.35 -45.19 6.11
CA LYS A 234 -24.26 -44.49 5.20
C LYS A 234 -25.36 -43.73 5.97
N GLU A 235 -25.97 -44.40 6.95
CA GLU A 235 -26.98 -43.75 7.81
C GLU A 235 -26.37 -42.70 8.71
N ALA A 236 -25.18 -42.98 9.30
CA ALA A 236 -24.43 -42.06 10.12
C ALA A 236 -24.03 -40.78 9.35
N SER A 237 -23.65 -40.95 8.06
CA SER A 237 -23.31 -39.81 7.21
C SER A 237 -24.51 -38.91 6.94
N LEU A 238 -25.69 -39.48 6.70
CA LEU A 238 -26.90 -38.70 6.48
C LEU A 238 -27.38 -38.02 7.77
N THR A 239 -27.48 -38.81 8.86
CA THR A 239 -28.00 -38.33 10.14
C THR A 239 -27.07 -37.31 10.74
N GLY A 240 -25.74 -37.56 10.72
CA GLY A 240 -24.74 -36.64 11.27
C GLY A 240 -24.68 -35.32 10.50
N ALA A 241 -24.75 -35.36 9.18
CA ALA A 241 -24.77 -34.13 8.38
C ALA A 241 -26.05 -33.31 8.63
N ASN A 242 -27.22 -33.96 8.68
CA ASN A 242 -28.50 -33.27 8.92
C ASN A 242 -28.58 -32.66 10.35
N GLU A 243 -27.98 -33.34 11.35
CA GLU A 243 -27.97 -32.85 12.73
C GLU A 243 -27.23 -31.51 12.87
N VAL A 244 -26.07 -31.39 12.18
CA VAL A 244 -25.21 -30.19 12.30
C VAL A 244 -25.43 -29.16 11.21
N ALA A 245 -26.25 -29.44 10.19
CA ALA A 245 -26.42 -28.54 9.05
C ALA A 245 -26.91 -27.15 9.46
N GLY A 246 -27.88 -27.08 10.38
CA GLY A 246 -28.43 -25.80 10.88
C GLY A 246 -27.38 -24.99 11.63
N SER A 247 -26.69 -25.60 12.57
CA SER A 247 -25.62 -24.97 13.37
C SER A 247 -24.49 -24.44 12.50
N ILE A 248 -23.96 -25.28 11.60
CA ILE A 248 -22.85 -24.89 10.72
C ILE A 248 -23.27 -23.76 9.77
N THR A 249 -24.48 -23.84 9.20
CA THR A 249 -24.99 -22.77 8.33
C THR A 249 -25.09 -21.45 9.09
N SER A 250 -25.60 -21.47 10.32
CA SER A 250 -25.66 -20.28 11.17
C SER A 250 -24.28 -19.73 11.52
N ALA A 251 -23.35 -20.58 11.90
CA ALA A 251 -21.96 -20.18 12.19
C ALA A 251 -21.28 -19.53 10.97
N VAL A 252 -21.39 -20.16 9.79
CA VAL A 252 -20.82 -19.57 8.57
C VAL A 252 -21.49 -18.24 8.21
N LEU A 253 -22.83 -18.14 8.35
CA LEU A 253 -23.55 -16.89 8.10
C LEU A 253 -23.13 -15.79 9.10
N THR A 254 -22.90 -16.14 10.36
CA THR A 254 -22.38 -15.20 11.38
C THR A 254 -21.04 -14.63 10.93
N THR A 255 -20.16 -15.49 10.48
CA THR A 255 -18.83 -15.06 9.99
C THR A 255 -18.93 -14.24 8.68
N VAL A 256 -19.79 -14.62 7.74
CA VAL A 256 -20.02 -13.88 6.49
C VAL A 256 -20.58 -12.48 6.76
N ILE A 257 -21.53 -12.33 7.69
CA ILE A 257 -22.14 -11.04 8.03
C ILE A 257 -21.11 -10.03 8.54
N ILE A 258 -20.03 -10.47 9.15
CA ILE A 258 -18.95 -9.59 9.64
C ILE A 258 -18.23 -8.89 8.49
N PHE A 259 -18.07 -9.58 7.37
CA PHE A 259 -17.40 -9.03 6.19
C PHE A 259 -18.30 -8.08 5.39
N LEU A 260 -19.62 -8.16 5.58
CA LEU A 260 -20.57 -7.34 4.83
C LEU A 260 -20.32 -5.82 4.99
N PRO A 261 -20.09 -5.26 6.19
CA PRO A 261 -19.74 -3.85 6.35
C PRO A 261 -18.46 -3.44 5.63
N ILE A 262 -17.46 -4.31 5.56
CA ILE A 262 -16.17 -4.02 4.89
C ILE A 262 -16.37 -3.83 3.40
N VAL A 263 -17.24 -4.61 2.78
CA VAL A 263 -17.55 -4.50 1.32
C VAL A 263 -18.19 -3.14 0.98
N PHE A 264 -18.85 -2.50 1.94
CA PHE A 264 -19.51 -1.20 1.77
C PHE A 264 -18.64 0.00 2.15
N LEU A 265 -17.41 -0.21 2.62
CA LEU A 265 -16.48 0.87 2.90
C LEU A 265 -16.15 1.63 1.61
N LYS A 266 -15.96 2.93 1.74
CA LYS A 266 -15.60 3.80 0.63
C LYS A 266 -14.09 4.06 0.62
N GLY A 267 -13.61 4.73 -0.45
CA GLY A 267 -12.20 5.09 -0.55
C GLY A 267 -11.28 3.89 -0.78
N ILE A 268 -10.00 4.09 -0.55
CA ILE A 268 -8.94 3.13 -0.86
C ILE A 268 -9.07 1.86 0.00
N ILE A 269 -9.46 2.01 1.27
CA ILE A 269 -9.64 0.87 2.19
C ILE A 269 -10.76 -0.06 1.69
N GLY A 270 -11.89 0.50 1.24
CA GLY A 270 -12.98 -0.28 0.70
C GLY A 270 -12.56 -1.09 -0.52
N VAL A 271 -11.75 -0.50 -1.41
CA VAL A 271 -11.22 -1.19 -2.60
C VAL A 271 -10.28 -2.34 -2.20
N VAL A 272 -9.31 -2.06 -1.33
CA VAL A 272 -8.27 -3.03 -0.93
C VAL A 272 -8.84 -4.18 -0.10
N PHE A 273 -9.58 -3.86 0.96
CA PHE A 273 -10.11 -4.87 1.90
C PHE A 273 -11.45 -5.45 1.47
N GLY A 274 -12.20 -4.76 0.60
CA GLY A 274 -13.46 -5.25 0.04
C GLY A 274 -13.26 -6.51 -0.80
N GLU A 275 -12.25 -6.54 -1.68
CA GLU A 275 -11.92 -7.74 -2.47
C GLU A 275 -11.47 -8.91 -1.59
N MET A 276 -10.68 -8.63 -0.55
CA MET A 276 -10.27 -9.62 0.45
C MET A 276 -11.50 -10.19 1.19
N ALA A 277 -12.39 -9.33 1.68
CA ALA A 277 -13.62 -9.71 2.38
C ALA A 277 -14.55 -10.56 1.50
N LEU A 278 -14.69 -10.21 0.22
CA LEU A 278 -15.47 -11.00 -0.76
C LEU A 278 -14.84 -12.37 -0.98
N THR A 279 -13.50 -12.44 -1.11
CA THR A 279 -12.79 -13.71 -1.30
C THR A 279 -12.96 -14.63 -0.11
N ILE A 280 -12.84 -14.11 1.14
CA ILE A 280 -13.11 -14.87 2.36
C ILE A 280 -14.57 -15.33 2.38
N THR A 281 -15.53 -14.46 2.07
CA THR A 281 -16.96 -14.77 2.01
C THR A 281 -17.23 -15.91 1.02
N PHE A 282 -16.69 -15.83 -0.19
CA PHE A 282 -16.85 -16.89 -1.19
C PHE A 282 -16.23 -18.20 -0.72
N SER A 283 -15.05 -18.18 -0.13
CA SER A 283 -14.38 -19.37 0.36
C SER A 283 -15.18 -20.07 1.48
N LEU A 284 -15.76 -19.30 2.40
CA LEU A 284 -16.60 -19.82 3.47
C LEU A 284 -17.92 -20.42 2.97
N LEU A 285 -18.61 -19.74 2.06
CA LEU A 285 -19.86 -20.24 1.46
C LEU A 285 -19.64 -21.51 0.65
N VAL A 286 -18.53 -21.57 -0.10
CA VAL A 286 -18.14 -22.76 -0.83
C VAL A 286 -17.77 -23.91 0.12
N SER A 287 -17.01 -23.61 1.19
CA SER A 287 -16.67 -24.60 2.21
C SER A 287 -17.91 -25.20 2.88
N LEU A 288 -18.91 -24.37 3.18
CA LEU A 288 -20.20 -24.82 3.71
C LEU A 288 -20.88 -25.81 2.76
N ALA A 289 -21.02 -25.41 1.47
CA ALA A 289 -21.63 -26.26 0.46
C ALA A 289 -20.91 -27.60 0.29
N VAL A 290 -19.56 -27.56 0.20
CA VAL A 290 -18.71 -28.76 0.09
C VAL A 290 -18.79 -29.62 1.33
N SER A 291 -18.80 -29.02 2.53
CA SER A 291 -18.87 -29.76 3.79
C SER A 291 -20.19 -30.48 3.99
N LEU A 292 -21.32 -29.89 3.57
CA LEU A 292 -22.64 -30.50 3.68
C LEU A 292 -22.98 -31.51 2.55
N THR A 293 -22.21 -31.51 1.45
CA THR A 293 -22.47 -32.39 0.30
C THR A 293 -21.36 -33.43 0.10
N LEU A 294 -20.12 -32.98 -0.10
CA LEU A 294 -18.99 -33.83 -0.48
C LEU A 294 -18.51 -34.69 0.71
N ILE A 295 -18.41 -34.13 1.91
CA ILE A 295 -17.92 -34.88 3.07
C ILE A 295 -18.83 -36.04 3.42
N PRO A 296 -20.17 -35.88 3.56
CA PRO A 296 -21.07 -37.01 3.81
C PRO A 296 -21.02 -38.06 2.69
N MET A 297 -20.94 -37.62 1.42
CA MET A 297 -20.82 -38.49 0.29
C MET A 297 -19.51 -39.35 0.35
N LEU A 298 -18.37 -38.73 0.53
CA LEU A 298 -17.08 -39.40 0.63
C LEU A 298 -17.01 -40.33 1.84
N SER A 299 -17.59 -39.93 2.96
CA SER A 299 -17.69 -40.75 4.17
C SER A 299 -18.54 -42.01 3.90
N ALA A 300 -19.71 -41.87 3.24
CA ALA A 300 -20.61 -42.95 2.90
C ALA A 300 -20.03 -43.95 1.90
N LEU A 301 -19.26 -43.49 0.90
CA LEU A 301 -18.61 -44.32 -0.14
C LEU A 301 -17.55 -45.25 0.46
N ARG A 302 -16.97 -44.94 1.59
CA ARG A 302 -15.84 -45.65 2.18
C ARG A 302 -16.23 -46.93 2.94
N GLY A 303 -17.51 -47.08 3.31
CA GLY A 303 -18.04 -48.31 3.95
C GLY A 303 -17.50 -48.54 5.37
N ASN A 304 -17.92 -49.69 5.98
CA ASN A 304 -17.69 -49.99 7.40
C ASN A 304 -16.23 -50.24 7.82
N LYS A 305 -15.25 -50.17 6.88
CA LYS A 305 -13.84 -50.47 7.23
C LYS A 305 -13.06 -49.27 7.82
N VAL A 306 -13.70 -48.12 7.97
CA VAL A 306 -13.03 -46.81 7.94
C VAL A 306 -12.56 -46.27 9.29
N TRP A 307 -13.16 -46.67 10.36
CA TRP A 307 -13.01 -45.94 11.63
C TRP A 307 -12.08 -46.61 12.66
N SER A 308 -11.17 -47.49 12.19
CA SER A 308 -10.19 -48.08 13.09
C SER A 308 -9.08 -47.05 13.44
N ARG A 309 -8.97 -46.74 14.70
CA ARG A 309 -7.86 -45.99 15.26
C ARG A 309 -6.56 -46.79 15.25
N LYS A 310 -6.01 -47.05 14.06
CA LYS A 310 -4.76 -47.85 13.94
C LYS A 310 -3.57 -47.19 14.64
N PHE A 311 -3.59 -45.88 14.81
CA PHE A 311 -2.55 -45.12 15.53
C PHE A 311 -2.61 -45.23 17.03
N ASP A 312 -3.75 -45.59 17.65
CA ASP A 312 -3.85 -45.80 19.12
C ASP A 312 -2.92 -46.92 19.63
N GLN A 313 -2.41 -47.76 18.74
CA GLN A 313 -1.44 -48.80 19.10
C GLN A 313 -0.01 -48.28 19.24
N TRP A 314 0.32 -47.11 18.67
CA TRP A 314 1.66 -46.51 18.73
C TRP A 314 1.87 -45.84 20.10
N SER A 315 3.04 -46.09 20.69
CA SER A 315 3.42 -45.57 22.00
C SER A 315 3.26 -44.04 22.13
N PHE A 316 3.53 -43.30 21.06
CA PHE A 316 3.42 -41.87 20.97
C PHE A 316 1.94 -41.39 21.10
N PHE A 317 1.04 -42.01 20.32
CA PHE A 317 -0.38 -41.64 20.35
C PHE A 317 -1.10 -42.11 21.61
N LYS A 318 -0.63 -43.16 22.28
CA LYS A 318 -1.09 -43.56 23.63
C LYS A 318 -0.78 -42.46 24.65
N LYS A 319 0.41 -41.85 24.60
CA LYS A 319 0.75 -40.72 25.49
C LYS A 319 -0.17 -39.52 25.27
N ILE A 320 -0.49 -39.23 23.99
CA ILE A 320 -1.42 -38.14 23.64
C ILE A 320 -2.83 -38.42 24.17
N ALA A 321 -3.31 -39.66 24.05
CA ALA A 321 -4.61 -40.06 24.60
C ALA A 321 -4.70 -39.90 26.12
N ILE A 322 -3.62 -40.24 26.81
CA ILE A 322 -3.52 -40.04 28.28
C ILE A 322 -3.54 -38.56 28.62
N TRP A 323 -2.76 -37.75 27.84
CA TRP A 323 -2.70 -36.31 28.02
C TRP A 323 -4.06 -35.61 27.76
N GLU A 324 -4.78 -36.04 26.72
CA GLU A 324 -6.13 -35.59 26.41
C GLU A 324 -7.11 -35.85 27.52
N ASN A 325 -7.14 -37.06 28.09
CA ASN A 325 -7.96 -37.41 29.26
C ASN A 325 -7.58 -36.60 30.53
N GLU A 326 -6.27 -36.32 30.71
CA GLU A 326 -5.83 -35.43 31.78
C GLU A 326 -6.32 -33.99 31.58
N ILE A 327 -6.35 -33.48 30.34
CA ILE A 327 -6.90 -32.16 30.05
C ILE A 327 -8.38 -32.12 30.36
N ASP A 328 -9.17 -33.12 29.92
CA ASP A 328 -10.59 -33.21 30.22
C ASP A 328 -10.86 -33.18 31.77
N VAL A 329 -10.13 -33.98 32.53
CA VAL A 329 -10.27 -34.03 34.00
C VAL A 329 -9.86 -32.71 34.65
N ARG A 330 -8.74 -32.10 34.18
CA ARG A 330 -8.26 -30.81 34.71
C ARG A 330 -9.24 -29.69 34.38
N PHE A 331 -9.80 -29.71 33.15
CA PHE A 331 -10.80 -28.74 32.70
C PHE A 331 -12.06 -28.79 33.58
N VAL A 332 -12.64 -29.97 33.78
CA VAL A 332 -13.84 -30.15 34.60
C VAL A 332 -13.60 -29.70 36.07
N LYS A 333 -12.46 -30.11 36.67
CA LYS A 333 -12.06 -29.63 37.98
C LYS A 333 -11.91 -28.11 38.05
N GLY A 334 -11.25 -27.52 37.02
CA GLY A 334 -11.07 -26.08 36.90
C GLY A 334 -12.40 -25.34 36.77
N LEU A 335 -13.28 -25.77 35.85
CA LEU A 335 -14.60 -25.18 35.64
C LEU A 335 -15.47 -25.27 36.90
N THR A 336 -15.51 -26.43 37.55
CA THR A 336 -16.27 -26.63 38.78
C THR A 336 -15.78 -25.74 39.94
N ASN A 337 -14.45 -25.58 40.07
CA ASN A 337 -13.86 -24.70 41.09
C ASN A 337 -14.21 -23.23 40.85
N TRP A 338 -14.09 -22.76 39.59
CA TRP A 338 -14.38 -21.37 39.25
C TRP A 338 -15.89 -21.05 39.28
N LEU A 339 -16.77 -21.99 38.95
CA LEU A 339 -18.22 -21.86 39.17
C LEU A 339 -18.55 -21.63 40.64
N GLY A 340 -17.75 -22.19 41.58
CA GLY A 340 -17.90 -21.94 43.02
C GLY A 340 -17.35 -20.58 43.49
N LYS A 341 -16.50 -19.93 42.75
CA LYS A 341 -15.80 -18.67 43.11
C LYS A 341 -15.88 -17.58 42.04
N PRO A 342 -17.07 -17.22 41.51
CA PRO A 342 -17.21 -16.35 40.32
C PRO A 342 -16.63 -14.96 40.54
N LYS A 343 -16.81 -14.37 41.75
CA LYS A 343 -16.27 -13.01 42.01
C LYS A 343 -14.77 -12.93 41.81
N ARG A 344 -14.00 -13.94 42.28
CA ARG A 344 -12.54 -13.98 42.10
C ARG A 344 -12.15 -14.13 40.61
N PHE A 345 -12.91 -14.94 39.88
CA PHE A 345 -12.69 -15.15 38.44
C PHE A 345 -12.89 -13.86 37.62
N PHE A 346 -14.04 -13.19 37.83
CA PHE A 346 -14.32 -11.92 37.11
C PHE A 346 -13.37 -10.79 37.52
N ILE A 347 -12.95 -10.71 38.78
CA ILE A 347 -11.93 -9.75 39.24
C ILE A 347 -10.59 -10.05 38.55
N GLY A 348 -10.18 -11.31 38.45
CA GLY A 348 -8.95 -11.69 37.75
C GLY A 348 -8.95 -11.25 36.29
N ILE A 349 -10.05 -11.52 35.57
CA ILE A 349 -10.19 -11.07 34.15
C ILE A 349 -10.18 -9.54 34.05
N ALA A 350 -10.88 -8.85 34.99
CA ALA A 350 -10.92 -7.39 34.99
C ALA A 350 -9.51 -6.77 35.21
N ILE A 351 -8.70 -7.37 36.10
CA ILE A 351 -7.31 -6.95 36.33
C ILE A 351 -6.46 -7.20 35.08
N CYS A 352 -6.56 -8.37 34.43
CA CYS A 352 -5.85 -8.67 33.18
C CYS A 352 -6.25 -7.67 32.09
N PHE A 353 -7.53 -7.39 31.93
CA PHE A 353 -8.02 -6.44 30.96
C PHE A 353 -7.56 -5.00 31.24
N ALA A 354 -7.58 -4.56 32.51
CA ALA A 354 -7.04 -3.26 32.90
C ALA A 354 -5.53 -3.16 32.60
N GLY A 355 -4.77 -4.24 32.84
CA GLY A 355 -3.35 -4.32 32.45
C GLY A 355 -3.15 -4.15 30.95
N VAL A 356 -3.99 -4.78 30.14
CA VAL A 356 -3.91 -4.67 28.69
C VAL A 356 -4.26 -3.26 28.19
N LEU A 357 -5.22 -2.58 28.82
CA LEU A 357 -5.53 -1.18 28.51
C LEU A 357 -4.32 -0.25 28.74
N ILE A 358 -3.47 -0.56 29.71
CA ILE A 358 -2.20 0.15 29.93
C ILE A 358 -1.19 -0.22 28.82
N LEU A 359 -1.10 -1.51 28.48
CA LEU A 359 -0.16 -2.00 27.48
C LEU A 359 -0.46 -1.48 26.05
N ILE A 360 -1.70 -1.15 25.75
CA ILE A 360 -2.09 -0.63 24.42
C ILE A 360 -1.36 0.68 24.06
N SER A 361 -0.98 1.48 25.07
CA SER A 361 -0.21 2.71 24.90
C SER A 361 1.23 2.44 24.45
N PHE A 362 1.73 1.22 24.61
CA PHE A 362 3.08 0.83 24.20
C PHE A 362 3.15 0.17 22.82
N VAL A 363 2.00 -0.13 22.21
CA VAL A 363 1.94 -0.68 20.84
C VAL A 363 2.08 0.45 19.84
N ASP A 364 2.96 0.27 18.85
CA ASP A 364 3.10 1.23 17.76
C ASP A 364 1.86 1.26 16.88
N LYS A 365 1.50 2.46 16.41
CA LYS A 365 0.39 2.67 15.48
C LYS A 365 0.94 3.11 14.14
N GLU A 366 0.67 2.33 13.12
CA GLU A 366 1.06 2.63 11.74
C GLU A 366 -0.15 2.49 10.82
N PHE A 367 -0.10 3.13 9.66
CA PHE A 367 -1.16 2.99 8.66
C PHE A 367 -1.10 1.58 8.04
N ILE A 368 0.05 1.26 7.48
CA ILE A 368 0.34 -0.02 6.84
C ILE A 368 1.72 -0.48 7.31
N PRO A 369 1.92 -1.80 7.49
CA PRO A 369 3.25 -2.34 7.80
C PRO A 369 4.22 -1.98 6.68
N LYS A 370 5.42 -1.51 7.02
CA LYS A 370 6.44 -1.15 6.04
C LYS A 370 7.18 -2.39 5.58
N VAL A 371 7.02 -2.70 4.30
CA VAL A 371 7.69 -3.84 3.65
C VAL A 371 9.13 -3.47 3.31
N ASP A 372 10.09 -4.34 3.59
CA ASP A 372 11.49 -4.17 3.21
C ASP A 372 11.74 -4.67 1.78
N THR A 373 11.62 -3.78 0.81
CA THR A 373 11.82 -4.10 -0.62
C THR A 373 13.28 -4.37 -1.02
N GLY A 374 14.24 -4.12 -0.13
CA GLY A 374 15.65 -4.18 -0.49
C GLY A 374 16.11 -3.02 -1.37
N GLU A 375 15.31 -1.99 -1.52
CA GLU A 375 15.60 -0.83 -2.35
C GLU A 375 15.47 0.46 -1.54
N PHE A 376 16.30 1.46 -1.89
CA PHE A 376 16.18 2.80 -1.31
C PHE A 376 16.61 3.87 -2.29
N LYS A 377 16.18 5.10 -2.05
CA LYS A 377 16.53 6.28 -2.83
C LYS A 377 17.37 7.23 -2.00
N ILE A 378 18.34 7.85 -2.65
CA ILE A 378 19.10 8.97 -2.10
C ILE A 378 18.74 10.19 -2.93
N GLU A 379 18.11 11.18 -2.32
CA GLU A 379 17.89 12.48 -2.92
C GLU A 379 19.04 13.40 -2.56
N ILE A 380 19.61 14.03 -3.57
CA ILE A 380 20.73 14.93 -3.44
C ILE A 380 20.29 16.32 -3.88
N LEU A 381 20.40 17.26 -2.99
CA LEU A 381 20.15 18.68 -3.21
C LEU A 381 21.47 19.42 -3.08
N ASN A 382 22.13 19.68 -4.19
CA ASN A 382 23.32 20.52 -4.22
C ASN A 382 22.93 21.99 -4.04
N VAL A 383 23.92 22.86 -3.85
CA VAL A 383 23.67 24.30 -3.74
C VAL A 383 22.88 24.77 -4.95
N LYS A 384 21.81 25.54 -4.71
CA LYS A 384 20.97 26.06 -5.80
C LYS A 384 21.77 26.88 -6.80
N GLY A 385 21.46 26.66 -8.09
CA GLY A 385 22.22 27.23 -9.16
C GLY A 385 23.48 26.45 -9.55
N SER A 386 23.76 25.32 -8.89
CA SER A 386 24.87 24.43 -9.30
C SER A 386 24.64 23.89 -10.71
N SER A 387 25.70 23.85 -11.48
CA SER A 387 25.69 23.26 -12.83
C SER A 387 25.48 21.73 -12.76
N LEU A 388 24.96 21.17 -13.85
CA LEU A 388 24.81 19.72 -14.01
C LEU A 388 26.14 18.98 -13.75
N SER A 389 27.28 19.54 -14.22
CA SER A 389 28.60 18.97 -14.01
C SER A 389 29.00 18.93 -12.55
N SER A 390 28.69 19.98 -11.76
CA SER A 390 28.98 20.03 -10.32
C SER A 390 28.17 18.97 -9.56
N THR A 391 26.88 18.85 -9.85
CA THR A 391 26.03 17.85 -9.22
C THR A 391 26.42 16.44 -9.65
N SER A 392 26.80 16.25 -10.91
CA SER A 392 27.28 14.96 -11.44
C SER A 392 28.52 14.44 -10.73
N LYS A 393 29.49 15.32 -10.41
CA LYS A 393 30.72 14.93 -9.66
C LYS A 393 30.38 14.47 -8.25
N LEU A 394 29.45 15.14 -7.57
CA LEU A 394 29.00 14.75 -6.25
C LEU A 394 28.33 13.37 -6.26
N VAL A 395 27.50 13.12 -7.28
CA VAL A 395 26.85 11.82 -7.47
C VAL A 395 27.87 10.72 -7.75
N GLU A 396 28.88 10.97 -8.59
CA GLU A 396 29.96 10.03 -8.91
C GLU A 396 30.75 9.59 -7.67
N GLU A 397 31.01 10.52 -6.76
CA GLU A 397 31.64 10.20 -5.48
C GLU A 397 30.77 9.27 -4.62
N LEU A 398 29.46 9.51 -4.56
CA LEU A 398 28.51 8.65 -3.84
C LEU A 398 28.35 7.28 -4.49
N GLU A 399 28.26 7.23 -5.82
CA GLU A 399 28.21 5.96 -6.58
C GLU A 399 29.45 5.11 -6.28
N THR A 400 30.63 5.71 -6.28
CA THR A 400 31.89 5.00 -5.99
C THR A 400 31.90 4.42 -4.58
N LYS A 401 31.31 5.13 -3.59
CA LYS A 401 31.19 4.62 -2.21
C LYS A 401 30.15 3.49 -2.11
N LEU A 402 29.02 3.62 -2.79
CA LEU A 402 27.95 2.61 -2.81
C LEU A 402 28.40 1.31 -3.47
N LEU A 403 29.05 1.38 -4.63
CA LEU A 403 29.53 0.21 -5.35
C LEU A 403 30.63 -0.58 -4.64
N LYS A 404 31.25 -0.01 -3.58
CA LYS A 404 32.19 -0.72 -2.72
C LYS A 404 31.52 -1.57 -1.64
N GLU A 405 30.24 -1.33 -1.34
CA GLU A 405 29.48 -2.12 -0.38
C GLU A 405 29.05 -3.44 -1.01
N LYS A 406 29.30 -4.55 -0.33
CA LYS A 406 29.03 -5.91 -0.85
C LYS A 406 27.53 -6.19 -1.03
N GLU A 407 26.71 -5.55 -0.22
CA GLU A 407 25.26 -5.69 -0.21
C GLU A 407 24.58 -4.96 -1.40
N VAL A 408 25.31 -4.04 -2.06
CA VAL A 408 24.77 -3.26 -3.20
C VAL A 408 24.89 -4.06 -4.48
N LYS A 409 23.76 -4.29 -5.12
CA LYS A 409 23.66 -5.00 -6.40
C LYS A 409 23.66 -4.06 -7.60
N HIS A 410 22.85 -3.02 -7.55
CA HIS A 410 22.71 -2.03 -8.63
C HIS A 410 22.60 -0.63 -8.08
N VAL A 411 23.22 0.32 -8.79
CA VAL A 411 23.13 1.76 -8.52
C VAL A 411 22.68 2.46 -9.79
N ILE A 412 21.57 3.18 -9.73
CA ILE A 412 20.99 3.93 -10.85
C ILE A 412 20.89 5.38 -10.43
N SER A 413 21.57 6.27 -11.14
CA SER A 413 21.60 7.69 -10.82
C SER A 413 20.98 8.50 -11.94
N ASN A 414 20.06 9.39 -11.56
CA ASN A 414 19.50 10.42 -12.42
C ASN A 414 19.96 11.77 -11.90
N VAL A 415 20.75 12.51 -12.67
CA VAL A 415 21.31 13.81 -12.29
C VAL A 415 20.66 14.89 -13.15
N GLY A 416 20.19 15.97 -12.50
CA GLY A 416 19.45 17.02 -13.21
C GLY A 416 18.00 16.60 -13.49
N TYR A 417 17.48 17.02 -14.64
CA TYR A 417 16.10 16.77 -15.02
C TYR A 417 15.91 16.58 -16.52
N ASP A 418 14.85 15.89 -16.89
CA ASP A 418 14.30 15.85 -18.23
C ASP A 418 13.01 16.68 -18.29
N GLU A 419 12.82 17.48 -19.34
CA GLU A 419 11.63 18.31 -19.51
C GLU A 419 10.33 17.49 -19.56
N GLU A 420 10.37 16.26 -20.07
CA GLU A 420 9.23 15.36 -20.12
C GLU A 420 8.89 14.77 -18.72
N GLN A 421 9.88 14.59 -17.86
CA GLN A 421 9.67 14.12 -16.49
C GLN A 421 9.07 15.17 -15.56
N ILE A 422 9.13 16.45 -15.90
CA ILE A 422 8.50 17.53 -15.12
C ILE A 422 6.99 17.31 -14.99
N LEU A 423 6.37 16.81 -16.06
CA LEU A 423 4.92 16.56 -16.09
C LEU A 423 4.48 15.35 -15.26
N SER A 424 5.39 14.41 -14.99
CA SER A 424 5.11 13.19 -14.25
C SER A 424 5.46 13.27 -12.75
N ARG A 425 6.18 14.31 -12.31
CA ARG A 425 6.54 14.51 -10.90
C ARG A 425 5.55 15.40 -10.19
N SER A 426 4.78 14.81 -9.28
CA SER A 426 3.91 15.57 -8.38
C SER A 426 4.76 16.38 -7.39
N GLY A 427 4.90 17.70 -7.64
CA GLY A 427 5.26 18.67 -6.61
C GLY A 427 6.72 18.75 -6.15
N GLY A 428 7.71 18.27 -6.92
CA GLY A 428 9.13 18.44 -6.60
C GLY A 428 9.79 19.60 -7.34
N GLU A 429 10.75 20.28 -6.70
CA GLU A 429 11.68 21.16 -7.43
C GLU A 429 12.42 20.37 -8.50
N VAL A 430 12.62 20.97 -9.66
CA VAL A 430 13.33 20.37 -10.77
C VAL A 430 14.46 21.30 -11.23
N GLY A 431 15.69 20.81 -11.12
CA GLY A 431 16.85 21.62 -11.51
C GLY A 431 18.12 20.81 -11.69
N THR A 432 19.11 21.43 -12.31
CA THR A 432 20.45 20.84 -12.51
C THR A 432 21.23 20.61 -11.21
N HIS A 433 20.79 21.22 -10.11
CA HIS A 433 21.34 21.08 -8.77
C HIS A 433 20.80 19.87 -8.02
N GLN A 434 19.92 19.11 -8.63
CA GLN A 434 19.28 17.95 -8.02
C GLN A 434 19.75 16.64 -8.65
N ALA A 435 19.80 15.60 -7.84
CA ALA A 435 20.00 14.24 -8.34
C ALA A 435 19.26 13.23 -7.48
N GLN A 436 18.96 12.09 -8.05
CA GLN A 436 18.37 10.95 -7.37
C GLN A 436 19.19 9.70 -7.68
N ILE A 437 19.62 9.01 -6.64
CA ILE A 437 20.26 7.71 -6.78
C ILE A 437 19.29 6.66 -6.24
N ARG A 438 18.94 5.68 -7.04
CA ARG A 438 18.26 4.46 -6.61
C ARG A 438 19.28 3.38 -6.39
N VAL A 439 19.23 2.74 -5.23
CA VAL A 439 20.12 1.65 -4.84
C VAL A 439 19.27 0.40 -4.66
N VAL A 440 19.70 -0.68 -5.30
CA VAL A 440 19.09 -2.01 -5.17
C VAL A 440 20.07 -2.89 -4.42
N LEU A 441 19.66 -3.40 -3.26
CA LEU A 441 20.45 -4.31 -2.45
C LEU A 441 20.31 -5.77 -2.94
N SER A 442 21.27 -6.61 -2.56
CA SER A 442 21.20 -8.04 -2.83
C SER A 442 20.06 -8.69 -2.03
N THR A 443 19.44 -9.71 -2.58
CA THR A 443 18.45 -10.55 -1.87
C THR A 443 19.10 -11.39 -0.75
N GLU A 444 20.40 -11.67 -0.86
CA GLU A 444 21.18 -12.42 0.15
C GLU A 444 21.79 -11.48 1.20
N ARG A 445 21.27 -10.27 1.38
CA ARG A 445 21.78 -9.30 2.35
C ARG A 445 21.64 -9.79 3.79
N SER A 446 22.63 -9.46 4.60
CA SER A 446 22.67 -9.83 6.04
C SER A 446 21.94 -8.85 6.96
N GLU A 447 21.60 -7.66 6.47
CA GLU A 447 20.97 -6.59 7.24
C GLU A 447 19.75 -6.02 6.51
N LYS A 448 18.80 -5.45 7.28
CA LYS A 448 17.62 -4.76 6.72
C LYS A 448 18.03 -3.45 6.05
N THR A 449 17.27 -3.02 5.05
CA THR A 449 17.52 -1.78 4.30
C THR A 449 17.69 -0.56 5.20
N LYS A 450 16.88 -0.44 6.26
CA LYS A 450 16.98 0.66 7.24
C LYS A 450 18.32 0.67 8.00
N ASP A 451 18.83 -0.51 8.36
CA ASP A 451 20.12 -0.63 9.08
C ASP A 451 21.30 -0.33 8.15
N PHE A 452 21.20 -0.78 6.88
CA PHE A 452 22.17 -0.40 5.84
C PHE A 452 22.21 1.13 5.64
N ILE A 453 21.03 1.77 5.48
CA ILE A 453 20.94 3.24 5.32
C ILE A 453 21.60 3.95 6.50
N ARG A 454 21.32 3.52 7.75
CA ARG A 454 21.91 4.10 8.97
C ARG A 454 23.42 4.01 8.93
N ARG A 455 23.96 2.82 8.69
CA ARG A 455 25.40 2.56 8.60
C ARG A 455 26.06 3.37 7.47
N PHE A 456 25.40 3.45 6.31
CA PHE A 456 25.93 4.17 5.16
C PHE A 456 25.88 5.70 5.37
N ARG A 457 24.84 6.23 5.99
CA ARG A 457 24.70 7.65 6.34
C ARG A 457 25.87 8.15 7.20
N GLU A 458 26.36 7.34 8.13
CA GLU A 458 27.52 7.69 8.96
C GLU A 458 28.82 7.81 8.16
N LYS A 459 28.96 7.05 7.07
CA LYS A 459 30.10 7.11 6.14
C LYS A 459 30.05 8.31 5.20
N VAL A 460 28.86 8.93 5.04
CA VAL A 460 28.58 9.98 4.06
C VAL A 460 28.27 11.27 4.81
N ARG A 461 29.31 11.97 5.26
CA ARG A 461 29.16 13.31 5.85
C ARG A 461 29.63 14.36 4.86
N TYR A 462 28.72 15.22 4.41
CA TYR A 462 29.01 16.40 3.60
C TYR A 462 28.73 17.67 4.42
N GLY A 463 29.25 18.82 3.96
CA GLY A 463 29.01 20.09 4.62
C GLY A 463 27.52 20.46 4.67
N SER A 464 27.12 21.29 5.61
CA SER A 464 25.72 21.67 5.88
C SER A 464 24.97 22.33 4.71
N THR A 465 25.66 22.65 3.61
CA THR A 465 25.09 23.29 2.43
C THR A 465 24.56 22.29 1.37
N ILE A 466 24.87 21.01 1.52
CA ILE A 466 24.44 19.94 0.60
C ILE A 466 23.44 19.06 1.33
N GLY A 467 22.21 19.01 0.83
CA GLY A 467 21.17 18.11 1.35
C GLY A 467 21.32 16.71 0.75
N ILE A 468 21.50 15.70 1.61
CA ILE A 468 21.48 14.29 1.20
C ILE A 468 20.48 13.57 2.07
N HIS A 469 19.40 13.11 1.45
CA HIS A 469 18.27 12.50 2.12
C HIS A 469 18.10 11.05 1.66
N PHE A 470 17.94 10.15 2.61
CA PHE A 470 17.80 8.73 2.35
C PHE A 470 16.36 8.30 2.60
N TYR A 471 15.75 7.64 1.63
CA TYR A 471 14.38 7.14 1.71
C TYR A 471 14.36 5.66 1.34
N PRO A 472 13.97 4.76 2.26
CA PRO A 472 13.61 3.41 1.86
C PRO A 472 12.58 3.46 0.73
N GLU A 473 12.72 2.60 -0.27
CA GLU A 473 11.70 2.53 -1.31
C GLU A 473 10.47 1.83 -0.73
N GLU A 474 9.35 2.51 -0.79
CA GLU A 474 8.08 1.95 -0.35
C GLU A 474 7.57 0.93 -1.36
N ASP A 475 6.90 -0.11 -0.87
CA ASP A 475 6.20 -1.06 -1.72
C ASP A 475 5.06 -0.36 -2.51
N MET A 476 4.58 -1.03 -3.55
CA MET A 476 3.55 -0.48 -4.44
C MET A 476 2.26 -0.13 -3.69
N LEU A 477 1.87 -0.97 -2.72
CA LEU A 477 0.65 -0.75 -1.95
C LEU A 477 0.76 0.51 -1.08
N SER A 478 1.87 0.69 -0.39
CA SER A 478 2.15 1.90 0.39
C SER A 478 2.15 3.15 -0.49
N LYS A 479 2.74 3.09 -1.69
CA LYS A 479 2.71 4.21 -2.67
C LYS A 479 1.30 4.55 -3.15
N ILE A 480 0.45 3.55 -3.38
CA ILE A 480 -0.93 3.78 -3.83
C ILE A 480 -1.77 4.36 -2.69
N LEU A 481 -1.63 3.80 -1.50
CA LEU A 481 -2.41 4.18 -0.33
C LEU A 481 -2.00 5.53 0.24
N SER A 482 -0.73 5.91 0.05
CA SER A 482 -0.16 7.15 0.59
C SER A 482 0.92 7.71 -0.35
N PRO A 483 0.56 8.20 -1.54
CA PRO A 483 1.54 8.56 -2.59
C PRO A 483 2.53 9.64 -2.20
N ASP A 484 2.21 10.49 -1.23
CA ASP A 484 3.06 11.59 -0.72
C ASP A 484 3.48 11.38 0.74
N SER A 485 3.36 10.17 1.28
CA SER A 485 3.53 9.94 2.70
C SER A 485 4.99 9.95 3.12
N LYS A 486 5.40 11.05 3.68
CA LYS A 486 6.49 11.08 4.65
C LYS A 486 5.93 10.74 6.03
N ALA A 487 6.77 10.19 6.90
CA ALA A 487 6.35 9.83 8.26
C ALA A 487 5.65 10.97 8.99
N ILE A 488 6.06 12.21 8.72
CA ILE A 488 5.43 13.44 9.20
C ILE A 488 5.17 14.34 8.00
N THR A 489 3.94 14.79 7.87
CA THR A 489 3.53 15.82 6.91
C THR A 489 2.65 16.82 7.64
N LEU A 490 3.06 18.08 7.65
CA LEU A 490 2.30 19.21 8.17
C LEU A 490 2.00 20.16 7.03
N GLU A 491 0.79 20.64 6.97
CA GLU A 491 0.30 21.56 5.95
C GLU A 491 -0.14 22.87 6.61
N VAL A 492 0.58 23.93 6.28
CA VAL A 492 0.28 25.28 6.74
C VAL A 492 -0.44 26.00 5.62
N GLU A 493 -1.72 26.28 5.82
CA GLU A 493 -2.58 26.97 4.86
C GLU A 493 -2.64 28.47 5.16
N GLY A 494 -2.61 29.30 4.11
CA GLY A 494 -2.74 30.77 4.25
C GLY A 494 -2.58 31.51 2.93
N ASN A 495 -2.79 32.85 2.98
CA ASN A 495 -2.87 33.65 1.77
C ASN A 495 -1.54 34.30 1.35
N ASP A 496 -0.70 34.74 2.31
CA ASP A 496 0.55 35.42 2.02
C ASP A 496 1.74 34.44 2.05
N LEU A 497 2.54 34.43 0.98
CA LEU A 497 3.67 33.49 0.83
C LEU A 497 4.81 33.75 1.81
N ALA A 498 5.09 35.02 2.12
CA ALA A 498 6.16 35.36 3.05
C ALA A 498 5.82 34.92 4.48
N THR A 499 4.58 35.14 4.90
CA THR A 499 4.07 34.67 6.19
C THR A 499 4.02 33.16 6.27
N LEU A 500 3.58 32.49 5.18
CA LEU A 500 3.60 31.01 5.09
C LEU A 500 5.02 30.45 5.20
N ALA A 501 6.00 31.07 4.51
CA ALA A 501 7.39 30.66 4.59
C ALA A 501 7.95 30.85 6.02
N PHE A 502 7.64 31.98 6.66
CA PHE A 502 8.07 32.25 8.04
C PHE A 502 7.48 31.28 9.05
N ILE A 503 6.17 31.02 8.97
CA ILE A 503 5.51 30.04 9.85
C ILE A 503 6.09 28.64 9.62
N GLY A 504 6.24 28.25 8.36
CA GLY A 504 6.78 26.94 8.01
C GLY A 504 8.21 26.74 8.48
N GLU A 505 9.06 27.75 8.36
CA GLU A 505 10.45 27.68 8.83
C GLU A 505 10.51 27.57 10.36
N ASN A 506 9.66 28.32 11.09
CA ASN A 506 9.57 28.22 12.54
C ASN A 506 9.12 26.82 12.98
N ILE A 507 8.08 26.27 12.35
CA ILE A 507 7.61 24.90 12.65
C ILE A 507 8.72 23.90 12.34
N LYS A 508 9.36 23.97 11.16
CA LYS A 508 10.46 23.10 10.78
C LYS A 508 11.59 23.11 11.81
N ASN A 509 12.00 24.29 12.26
CA ASN A 509 13.08 24.45 13.23
C ASN A 509 12.72 23.88 14.60
N GLU A 510 11.47 24.03 15.04
CA GLU A 510 11.04 23.46 16.32
C GLU A 510 10.90 21.94 16.25
N ILE A 511 10.23 21.40 15.22
CA ILE A 511 10.09 19.96 15.10
C ILE A 511 11.45 19.24 14.93
N THR A 512 12.42 19.90 14.28
CA THR A 512 13.78 19.30 14.12
C THR A 512 14.49 19.08 15.46
N LYS A 513 14.08 19.76 16.54
CA LYS A 513 14.64 19.58 17.89
C LYS A 513 14.09 18.34 18.59
N ILE A 514 12.97 17.80 18.13
CA ILE A 514 12.34 16.61 18.69
C ILE A 514 13.24 15.39 18.38
N GLN A 515 13.49 14.58 19.40
CA GLN A 515 14.33 13.41 19.25
C GLN A 515 13.73 12.41 18.24
N GLY A 516 14.55 11.97 17.29
CA GLY A 516 14.14 11.00 16.27
C GLY A 516 13.66 11.64 14.96
N ILE A 517 13.54 12.96 14.87
CA ILE A 517 13.21 13.64 13.61
C ILE A 517 14.48 13.82 12.77
N THR A 518 14.37 13.42 11.51
CA THR A 518 15.44 13.57 10.50
C THR A 518 14.84 14.09 9.19
N ASP A 519 15.70 14.62 8.33
CA ASP A 519 15.37 15.02 6.95
C ASP A 519 14.16 15.99 6.83
N SER A 520 14.05 16.94 7.77
CA SER A 520 12.98 17.95 7.74
C SER A 520 13.14 18.94 6.58
N LYS A 521 12.07 19.17 5.84
CA LYS A 521 12.01 20.07 4.68
C LYS A 521 10.73 20.93 4.71
N SER A 522 10.82 22.14 4.17
CA SER A 522 9.66 23.00 3.88
C SER A 522 9.54 23.22 2.37
N SER A 523 8.33 23.16 1.81
CA SER A 523 8.10 23.38 0.38
C SER A 523 8.36 24.84 -0.06
N LEU A 524 8.36 25.79 0.87
CA LEU A 524 8.70 27.19 0.62
C LEU A 524 10.09 27.58 1.14
N GLU A 525 10.93 26.62 1.55
CA GLU A 525 12.28 26.90 2.08
C GLU A 525 13.21 27.47 1.02
N SER A 526 12.97 27.18 -0.22
CA SER A 526 13.89 27.45 -1.28
C SER A 526 13.55 28.73 -2.05
N GLU A 527 14.27 29.79 -1.76
CA GLU A 527 14.32 30.98 -2.60
C GLU A 527 15.40 30.83 -3.68
N ASN A 528 14.97 30.80 -4.95
CA ASN A 528 15.90 30.87 -6.06
C ASN A 528 16.38 32.30 -6.24
N ARG A 529 17.69 32.50 -6.39
CA ARG A 529 18.21 33.78 -6.88
C ARG A 529 17.76 33.97 -8.31
N GLU A 530 17.15 35.10 -8.62
CA GLU A 530 16.68 35.44 -9.95
C GLU A 530 17.09 36.87 -10.30
N PHE A 531 17.28 37.11 -11.59
CA PHE A 531 17.39 38.43 -12.11
C PHE A 531 16.00 38.89 -12.54
N GLN A 532 15.45 39.86 -11.81
CA GLN A 532 14.17 40.48 -12.10
C GLN A 532 14.42 41.67 -13.04
N ILE A 533 13.82 41.62 -14.22
CA ILE A 533 13.92 42.68 -15.22
C ILE A 533 12.64 43.49 -15.12
N ARG A 534 12.78 44.70 -14.60
CA ARG A 534 11.70 45.67 -14.52
C ARG A 534 11.78 46.66 -15.68
N PHE A 535 10.76 46.69 -16.49
CA PHE A 535 10.65 47.62 -17.57
C PHE A 535 10.23 48.97 -17.06
N ASP A 536 10.82 50.01 -17.67
CA ASP A 536 10.50 51.44 -17.38
C ASP A 536 9.41 51.88 -18.36
N GLU A 537 8.19 52.09 -17.87
CA GLU A 537 7.00 52.39 -18.68
C GLU A 537 7.17 53.69 -19.49
N ASP A 538 7.79 54.73 -18.91
CA ASP A 538 8.00 56.03 -19.56
C ASP A 538 8.96 55.85 -20.74
N LYS A 539 10.07 55.16 -20.52
CA LYS A 539 11.06 54.89 -21.60
C LYS A 539 10.49 53.94 -22.64
N MET A 540 9.73 52.94 -22.24
CA MET A 540 9.07 52.07 -23.21
C MET A 540 8.12 52.83 -24.13
N SER A 541 7.36 53.77 -23.57
CA SER A 541 6.44 54.63 -24.32
C SER A 541 7.21 55.48 -25.33
N VAL A 542 8.32 56.13 -24.89
CA VAL A 542 9.17 56.96 -25.76
C VAL A 542 9.75 56.15 -26.93
N TYR A 543 10.19 54.93 -26.69
CA TYR A 543 10.78 54.03 -27.70
C TYR A 543 9.74 53.21 -28.48
N GLY A 544 8.45 53.29 -28.14
CA GLY A 544 7.37 52.56 -28.78
C GLY A 544 7.49 51.06 -28.58
N LEU A 545 7.90 50.62 -27.40
CA LEU A 545 8.16 49.20 -27.08
C LEU A 545 7.00 48.64 -26.30
N SER A 546 6.71 47.36 -26.45
CA SER A 546 5.73 46.61 -25.65
C SER A 546 6.41 45.55 -24.77
N HIS A 547 5.82 45.26 -23.63
CA HIS A 547 6.28 44.17 -22.73
C HIS A 547 6.46 42.85 -23.46
N GLN A 548 5.48 42.46 -24.30
CA GLN A 548 5.50 41.22 -25.03
C GLN A 548 6.70 41.16 -26.00
N TYR A 549 7.01 42.28 -26.68
CA TYR A 549 8.12 42.36 -27.58
C TYR A 549 9.47 42.19 -26.86
N LEU A 550 9.66 42.93 -25.76
CA LEU A 550 10.87 42.82 -24.92
C LEU A 550 11.05 41.42 -24.31
N ALA A 551 9.99 40.85 -23.74
CA ALA A 551 10.01 39.52 -23.18
C ALA A 551 10.35 38.46 -24.28
N GLY A 552 9.83 38.61 -25.47
CA GLY A 552 10.15 37.78 -26.62
C GLY A 552 11.63 37.83 -27.06
N ILE A 553 12.21 39.03 -27.10
CA ILE A 553 13.65 39.20 -27.37
C ILE A 553 14.49 38.53 -26.28
N LEU A 554 14.19 38.78 -25.00
CA LEU A 554 14.90 38.19 -23.88
C LEU A 554 14.84 36.65 -23.91
N LYS A 555 13.66 36.11 -24.15
CA LYS A 555 13.47 34.66 -24.28
C LYS A 555 14.34 34.11 -25.40
N THR A 556 14.35 34.77 -26.57
CA THR A 556 15.13 34.30 -27.73
C THR A 556 16.63 34.45 -27.50
N ALA A 557 17.07 35.54 -26.86
CA ALA A 557 18.50 35.76 -26.58
C ALA A 557 19.05 34.72 -25.60
N LEU A 558 18.31 34.45 -24.52
CA LEU A 558 18.77 33.63 -23.39
C LEU A 558 18.43 32.14 -23.55
N LYS A 559 17.15 31.79 -23.64
CA LYS A 559 16.67 30.42 -23.78
C LYS A 559 16.77 29.89 -25.21
N GLY A 560 16.56 30.78 -26.15
CA GLY A 560 16.41 30.48 -27.57
C GLY A 560 14.96 30.18 -27.93
N THR A 561 14.63 30.46 -29.19
CA THR A 561 13.34 30.17 -29.80
C THR A 561 13.55 29.34 -31.06
N ILE A 562 12.69 28.36 -31.28
CA ILE A 562 12.66 27.58 -32.53
C ILE A 562 12.02 28.48 -33.58
N ALA A 563 12.81 28.94 -34.55
CA ALA A 563 12.34 29.82 -35.64
C ALA A 563 11.68 28.99 -36.75
N THR A 564 12.25 27.84 -37.07
CA THR A 564 11.72 26.95 -38.11
C THR A 564 12.23 25.53 -37.88
N ARG A 565 11.83 24.61 -38.74
CA ARG A 565 12.34 23.24 -38.78
C ARG A 565 12.99 22.93 -40.14
N LEU A 566 14.12 22.31 -40.06
CA LEU A 566 14.84 21.80 -41.22
C LEU A 566 14.46 20.33 -41.41
N ARG A 567 14.01 19.97 -42.62
CA ARG A 567 13.67 18.59 -42.94
C ARG A 567 14.75 17.97 -43.83
N ILE A 568 15.38 16.92 -43.32
CA ILE A 568 16.41 16.15 -44.07
C ILE A 568 16.03 14.67 -43.98
N ASN A 569 15.89 13.98 -45.10
CA ASN A 569 15.60 12.55 -45.18
C ASN A 569 14.40 12.11 -44.30
N ASP A 570 13.30 12.86 -44.36
CA ASP A 570 12.08 12.64 -43.55
C ASP A 570 12.21 12.87 -42.02
N GLU A 571 13.37 13.32 -41.57
CA GLU A 571 13.56 13.75 -40.17
C GLU A 571 13.47 15.28 -40.07
N GLU A 572 12.84 15.76 -38.99
CA GLU A 572 12.70 17.20 -38.69
C GLU A 572 13.66 17.62 -37.59
N PHE A 573 14.48 18.63 -37.87
CA PHE A 573 15.44 19.24 -36.96
C PHE A 573 15.01 20.65 -36.58
N ASP A 574 14.92 20.95 -35.31
CA ASP A 574 14.61 22.27 -34.80
C ASP A 574 15.74 23.26 -35.09
N VAL A 575 15.44 24.36 -35.75
CA VAL A 575 16.37 25.48 -35.96
C VAL A 575 16.16 26.48 -34.82
N ARG A 576 17.05 26.43 -33.82
CA ARG A 576 16.97 27.28 -32.59
C ARG A 576 17.85 28.51 -32.76
N LEU A 577 17.24 29.70 -32.58
CA LEU A 577 17.93 30.97 -32.53
C LEU A 577 18.25 31.36 -31.09
N ARG A 578 19.52 31.66 -30.77
CA ARG A 578 19.93 32.21 -29.46
C ARG A 578 21.28 32.89 -29.53
N TYR A 579 21.65 33.68 -28.52
CA TYR A 579 23.00 34.18 -28.39
C TYR A 579 23.99 33.06 -28.09
N LYS A 580 25.25 33.24 -28.55
CA LYS A 580 26.32 32.30 -28.23
C LYS A 580 26.56 32.28 -26.69
N GLN A 581 27.04 31.18 -26.16
CA GLN A 581 27.19 30.95 -24.75
C GLN A 581 27.99 32.02 -23.97
N PRO A 582 29.11 32.54 -24.50
CA PRO A 582 29.87 33.59 -23.84
C PRO A 582 29.06 34.89 -23.59
N ASP A 583 28.14 35.22 -24.50
CA ASP A 583 27.40 36.49 -24.50
C ASP A 583 26.08 36.43 -23.72
N ARG A 584 25.89 35.43 -22.85
CA ARG A 584 24.70 35.25 -22.01
C ARG A 584 25.01 34.63 -20.64
N LYS A 585 26.27 34.78 -20.16
CA LYS A 585 26.72 34.21 -18.89
C LYS A 585 26.56 35.16 -17.71
N HIS A 586 26.77 36.45 -17.93
CA HIS A 586 26.82 37.45 -16.90
C HIS A 586 25.64 38.43 -16.99
N LYS A 587 25.36 39.11 -15.91
CA LYS A 587 24.30 40.14 -15.85
C LYS A 587 24.54 41.26 -16.87
N GLU A 588 25.80 41.62 -17.06
CA GLU A 588 26.25 42.63 -18.03
C GLU A 588 25.94 42.26 -19.50
N ASP A 589 25.94 40.97 -19.78
CA ASP A 589 25.59 40.46 -21.13
C ASP A 589 24.08 40.64 -21.39
N ILE A 590 23.25 40.46 -20.36
CA ILE A 590 21.80 40.67 -20.47
C ILE A 590 21.47 42.14 -20.67
N SER A 591 22.17 43.05 -19.97
CA SER A 591 21.94 44.52 -20.09
C SER A 591 22.26 45.05 -21.49
N ARG A 592 23.20 44.42 -22.21
CA ARG A 592 23.63 44.81 -23.56
C ARG A 592 22.80 44.20 -24.72
N ILE A 593 21.73 43.46 -24.37
CA ILE A 593 20.87 42.88 -25.43
C ILE A 593 20.25 44.00 -26.24
N LEU A 594 20.40 43.88 -27.58
CA LEU A 594 19.92 44.88 -28.53
C LEU A 594 18.42 44.77 -28.79
N ILE A 595 17.75 45.89 -28.70
CA ILE A 595 16.32 46.06 -28.90
C ILE A 595 16.12 47.09 -30.03
N ARG A 596 15.27 46.78 -30.98
CA ARG A 596 14.90 47.72 -32.04
C ARG A 596 13.67 48.52 -31.59
N THR A 597 13.77 49.82 -31.60
CA THR A 597 12.68 50.74 -31.33
C THR A 597 11.68 50.78 -32.49
N SER A 598 10.50 51.38 -32.28
CA SER A 598 9.54 51.62 -33.37
C SER A 598 10.03 52.62 -34.42
N SER A 599 10.97 53.54 -34.07
CA SER A 599 11.63 54.43 -35.03
C SER A 599 12.70 53.72 -35.88
N GLY A 600 13.09 52.47 -35.53
CA GLY A 600 14.10 51.72 -36.24
C GLY A 600 15.48 51.76 -35.60
N ASP A 601 15.70 52.55 -34.54
CA ASP A 601 16.98 52.67 -33.85
C ASP A 601 17.25 51.45 -32.98
N ALA A 602 18.51 51.07 -32.78
CA ALA A 602 18.91 49.98 -31.88
C ALA A 602 19.37 50.56 -30.55
N ILE A 603 18.70 50.18 -29.46
CA ILE A 603 19.05 50.52 -28.09
C ILE A 603 19.42 49.28 -27.29
N SER A 604 20.17 49.43 -26.21
CA SER A 604 20.45 48.35 -25.27
C SER A 604 19.32 48.20 -24.22
N LEU A 605 19.14 47.00 -23.68
CA LEU A 605 18.09 46.68 -22.71
C LEU A 605 18.17 47.61 -21.48
N ASP A 606 19.34 47.96 -20.97
CA ASP A 606 19.52 48.83 -19.81
C ASP A 606 18.98 50.26 -20.04
N GLN A 607 18.76 50.71 -21.28
CA GLN A 607 18.08 51.96 -21.58
C GLN A 607 16.57 51.87 -21.41
N ALA A 608 15.96 50.66 -21.45
CA ALA A 608 14.52 50.44 -21.33
C ALA A 608 14.11 49.68 -20.08
N ALA A 609 15.05 49.06 -19.37
CA ALA A 609 14.76 48.24 -18.21
C ALA A 609 15.86 48.29 -17.15
N GLU A 610 15.50 48.02 -15.91
CA GLU A 610 16.40 47.84 -14.78
C GLU A 610 16.48 46.37 -14.40
N ILE A 611 17.70 45.85 -14.24
CA ILE A 611 17.94 44.47 -13.81
C ILE A 611 18.32 44.46 -12.35
N ARG A 612 17.41 43.93 -11.48
CA ARG A 612 17.63 43.76 -10.05
C ARG A 612 17.85 42.30 -9.71
N GLU A 613 18.64 42.04 -8.67
CA GLU A 613 18.68 40.74 -8.06
C GLU A 613 17.49 40.58 -7.13
N GLY A 614 16.77 39.50 -7.29
CA GLY A 614 15.60 39.15 -6.47
C GLY A 614 15.68 37.72 -5.98
N LYS A 615 14.72 37.35 -5.19
CA LYS A 615 14.50 36.03 -4.70
C LYS A 615 13.08 35.63 -5.10
N GLY A 616 12.91 34.43 -5.66
CA GLY A 616 11.62 33.91 -6.05
C GLY A 616 11.42 32.49 -5.54
N TYR A 617 10.19 32.09 -5.24
CA TYR A 617 9.88 30.72 -4.90
C TYR A 617 9.90 29.85 -6.16
N ALA A 618 10.56 28.71 -6.09
CA ALA A 618 10.65 27.78 -7.20
C ALA A 618 9.29 27.17 -7.57
N SER A 619 8.47 26.86 -6.56
CA SER A 619 7.12 26.33 -6.73
C SER A 619 6.20 26.87 -5.63
N ILE A 620 4.92 26.97 -5.93
CA ILE A 620 3.87 27.34 -4.98
C ILE A 620 2.83 26.22 -4.99
N LEU A 621 2.77 25.46 -3.88
CA LEU A 621 1.79 24.39 -3.71
C LEU A 621 0.43 24.98 -3.37
N ARG A 622 -0.63 24.42 -3.97
CA ARG A 622 -2.02 24.70 -3.60
C ARG A 622 -2.78 23.40 -3.39
N ILE A 623 -3.57 23.39 -2.33
CA ILE A 623 -4.49 22.30 -2.00
C ILE A 623 -5.87 22.93 -1.82
N GLY A 624 -6.89 22.41 -2.49
CA GLY A 624 -8.24 22.99 -2.45
C GLY A 624 -8.28 24.48 -2.82
N GLN A 625 -7.41 24.92 -3.76
CA GLN A 625 -7.20 26.32 -4.21
C GLN A 625 -6.46 27.23 -3.20
N SER A 626 -6.30 26.83 -1.95
CA SER A 626 -5.52 27.60 -0.95
C SER A 626 -4.03 27.37 -1.13
N ARG A 627 -3.22 28.39 -0.85
CA ARG A 627 -1.76 28.25 -0.83
C ARG A 627 -1.34 27.48 0.41
N VAL A 628 -0.45 26.53 0.24
CA VAL A 628 0.01 25.64 1.31
C VAL A 628 1.54 25.61 1.36
N ASN A 629 2.09 25.75 2.55
CA ASN A 629 3.46 25.37 2.85
C ASN A 629 3.46 23.97 3.49
N ARG A 630 4.00 22.99 2.79
CA ARG A 630 4.11 21.61 3.26
C ARG A 630 5.46 21.40 3.93
N ILE A 631 5.43 20.98 5.18
CA ILE A 631 6.61 20.61 5.98
C ILE A 631 6.59 19.10 6.11
N THR A 632 7.68 18.46 5.70
CA THR A 632 7.83 17.00 5.77
C THR A 632 9.05 16.62 6.58
N ALA A 633 8.99 15.50 7.30
CA ALA A 633 10.12 14.96 8.02
C ALA A 633 10.05 13.42 8.11
N ASN A 634 11.21 12.79 8.33
CA ASN A 634 11.32 11.36 8.61
C ASN A 634 11.45 11.14 10.11
N VAL A 635 11.09 9.92 10.56
CA VAL A 635 11.27 9.49 11.95
C VAL A 635 12.22 8.30 12.01
N GLU A 636 13.25 8.39 12.84
CA GLU A 636 14.23 7.33 13.04
C GLU A 636 14.47 7.08 14.54
N ASN A 637 14.64 5.81 14.91
CA ASN A 637 14.97 5.35 16.26
C ASN A 637 13.96 5.67 17.38
N VAL A 638 12.83 6.27 17.07
CA VAL A 638 11.74 6.60 18.00
C VAL A 638 10.43 6.18 17.37
N LYS A 639 9.44 5.86 18.19
CA LYS A 639 8.10 5.52 17.70
C LYS A 639 7.44 6.74 17.05
N GLN A 640 6.90 6.55 15.86
CA GLN A 640 6.23 7.63 15.12
C GLN A 640 5.06 8.23 15.90
N SER A 641 4.32 7.39 16.63
CA SER A 641 3.19 7.84 17.47
C SER A 641 3.59 8.80 18.59
N VAL A 642 4.77 8.60 19.19
CA VAL A 642 5.30 9.49 20.25
C VAL A 642 5.66 10.84 19.64
N VAL A 643 6.37 10.83 18.52
CA VAL A 643 6.78 12.05 17.81
C VAL A 643 5.55 12.84 17.32
N LEU A 644 4.55 12.15 16.76
CA LEU A 644 3.31 12.79 16.34
C LEU A 644 2.57 13.46 17.51
N SER A 645 2.52 12.82 18.69
CA SER A 645 1.90 13.39 19.89
C SER A 645 2.64 14.65 20.37
N GLU A 646 3.99 14.65 20.35
CA GLU A 646 4.77 15.84 20.72
C GLU A 646 4.55 17.01 19.74
N ILE A 647 4.40 16.69 18.44
CA ILE A 647 4.08 17.69 17.42
C ILE A 647 2.64 18.22 17.60
N GLU A 648 1.66 17.37 17.94
CA GLU A 648 0.30 17.78 18.25
C GLU A 648 0.29 18.78 19.40
N ASP A 649 0.94 18.45 20.51
CA ASP A 649 1.06 19.30 21.67
C ASP A 649 1.72 20.65 21.34
N TYR A 650 2.67 20.66 20.42
CA TYR A 650 3.30 21.89 19.94
C TYR A 650 2.36 22.74 19.09
N ILE A 651 1.65 22.11 18.13
CA ILE A 651 0.74 22.80 17.21
C ILE A 651 -0.44 23.41 17.98
N GLU A 652 -1.01 22.72 18.97
CA GLU A 652 -2.10 23.24 19.80
C GLU A 652 -1.71 24.51 20.58
N LYS A 653 -0.43 24.62 20.97
CA LYS A 653 0.11 25.79 21.66
C LYS A 653 0.53 26.91 20.71
N LEU A 654 0.59 26.66 19.40
CA LEU A 654 1.05 27.59 18.41
C LEU A 654 -0.02 28.68 18.13
N LYS A 655 0.34 29.93 18.39
CA LYS A 655 -0.54 31.04 18.05
C LYS A 655 -0.35 31.44 16.59
N LEU A 656 -1.29 31.10 15.77
CA LEU A 656 -1.30 31.44 14.36
C LEU A 656 -2.00 32.80 14.11
N PRO A 657 -1.55 33.57 13.10
CA PRO A 657 -2.28 34.72 12.63
C PRO A 657 -3.68 34.35 12.10
N ILE A 658 -4.60 35.32 12.11
CA ILE A 658 -5.95 35.12 11.58
C ILE A 658 -5.86 34.72 10.09
N GLY A 659 -6.58 33.66 9.70
CA GLY A 659 -6.60 33.16 8.33
C GLY A 659 -5.52 32.12 8.01
N TYR A 660 -4.69 31.72 8.99
CA TYR A 660 -3.73 30.63 8.86
C TYR A 660 -4.17 29.43 9.67
N LYS A 661 -3.96 28.24 9.11
CA LYS A 661 -4.27 26.97 9.75
C LYS A 661 -3.11 26.00 9.57
N VAL A 662 -2.91 25.13 10.54
CA VAL A 662 -1.99 24.00 10.45
C VAL A 662 -2.77 22.74 10.69
N HIS A 663 -2.61 21.77 9.81
CA HIS A 663 -3.20 20.44 9.95
C HIS A 663 -2.19 19.37 9.53
N PHE A 664 -2.42 18.18 10.04
CA PHE A 664 -1.67 17.02 9.61
C PHE A 664 -2.21 16.55 8.27
N GLY A 665 -1.31 16.34 7.32
CA GLY A 665 -1.59 15.65 6.07
C GLY A 665 -0.89 14.29 6.00
N GLY A 666 -0.95 13.67 4.83
CA GLY A 666 -0.22 12.44 4.55
C GLY A 666 -0.67 11.23 5.36
N GLU A 667 0.28 10.47 5.90
CA GLU A 667 0.01 9.20 6.58
C GLU A 667 -0.94 9.35 7.77
N LYS A 668 -0.79 10.40 8.59
CA LYS A 668 -1.65 10.61 9.77
C LYS A 668 -3.11 10.88 9.40
N GLU A 669 -3.36 11.72 8.42
CA GLU A 669 -4.72 11.98 7.93
C GLU A 669 -5.39 10.70 7.45
N ASN A 670 -4.64 9.87 6.70
CA ASN A 670 -5.10 8.59 6.21
C ASN A 670 -5.38 7.59 7.36
N ILE A 671 -4.51 7.55 8.40
CA ILE A 671 -4.75 6.72 9.60
C ILE A 671 -6.06 7.13 10.27
N ASP A 672 -6.25 8.41 10.55
CA ASP A 672 -7.41 8.92 11.29
C ASP A 672 -8.72 8.71 10.51
N ALA A 673 -8.72 8.95 9.20
CA ALA A 673 -9.87 8.69 8.33
C ALA A 673 -10.21 7.20 8.29
N SER A 674 -9.20 6.36 8.09
CA SER A 674 -9.32 4.93 7.97
C SER A 674 -9.80 4.26 9.25
N MET A 675 -9.24 4.68 10.39
CA MET A 675 -9.64 4.15 11.69
C MET A 675 -11.10 4.49 12.01
N ARG A 676 -11.59 5.66 11.62
CA ARG A 676 -13.01 6.02 11.79
C ARG A 676 -13.92 5.13 10.95
N GLU A 677 -13.56 4.89 9.69
CA GLU A 677 -14.35 4.03 8.80
C GLU A 677 -14.35 2.57 9.27
N LEU A 678 -13.19 2.04 9.66
CA LEU A 678 -13.07 0.69 10.21
C LEU A 678 -13.81 0.52 11.54
N LEU A 679 -13.74 1.52 12.42
CA LEU A 679 -14.50 1.51 13.69
C LEU A 679 -16.02 1.50 13.41
N PHE A 680 -16.47 2.28 12.44
CA PHE A 680 -17.88 2.26 12.02
C PHE A 680 -18.28 0.89 11.48
N ALA A 681 -17.46 0.29 10.61
CA ALA A 681 -17.68 -1.05 10.08
C ALA A 681 -17.70 -2.10 11.19
N PHE A 682 -16.79 -2.00 12.16
CA PHE A 682 -16.73 -2.89 13.33
C PHE A 682 -18.00 -2.81 14.19
N ILE A 683 -18.43 -1.60 14.53
CA ILE A 683 -19.67 -1.39 15.31
C ILE A 683 -20.87 -1.95 14.55
N LEU A 684 -20.97 -1.68 13.25
CA LEU A 684 -22.04 -2.21 12.42
C LEU A 684 -22.01 -3.73 12.36
N ALA A 685 -20.83 -4.35 12.21
CA ALA A 685 -20.67 -5.80 12.25
C ALA A 685 -21.16 -6.39 13.59
N VAL A 686 -20.77 -5.81 14.73
CA VAL A 686 -21.20 -6.24 16.05
C VAL A 686 -22.72 -6.14 16.20
N VAL A 687 -23.34 -5.07 15.70
CA VAL A 687 -24.82 -4.90 15.72
C VAL A 687 -25.50 -5.96 14.85
N LEU A 688 -25.00 -6.21 13.66
CA LEU A 688 -25.56 -7.23 12.76
C LEU A 688 -25.46 -8.63 13.35
N ILE A 689 -24.31 -8.96 13.96
CA ILE A 689 -24.14 -10.24 14.67
C ILE A 689 -25.10 -10.34 15.84
N TYR A 690 -25.22 -9.29 16.64
CA TYR A 690 -26.18 -9.27 17.74
C TYR A 690 -27.62 -9.56 17.26
N MET A 691 -28.03 -8.91 16.16
CA MET A 691 -29.37 -9.13 15.57
C MET A 691 -29.54 -10.57 15.07
N LEU A 692 -28.54 -11.13 14.39
CA LEU A 692 -28.59 -12.52 13.91
C LEU A 692 -28.72 -13.51 15.08
N LEU A 693 -27.85 -13.37 16.09
CA LEU A 693 -27.87 -14.24 17.26
C LEU A 693 -29.14 -14.09 18.11
N ALA A 694 -29.66 -12.86 18.23
CA ALA A 694 -30.92 -12.62 18.94
C ALA A 694 -32.09 -13.33 18.23
N GLY A 695 -32.10 -13.38 16.91
CA GLY A 695 -33.06 -14.17 16.14
C GLY A 695 -32.84 -15.68 16.27
N GLN A 696 -31.58 -16.14 16.24
CA GLN A 696 -31.21 -17.55 16.36
C GLN A 696 -31.59 -18.17 17.71
N PHE A 697 -31.28 -17.45 18.79
CA PHE A 697 -31.51 -17.93 20.16
C PHE A 697 -32.80 -17.43 20.80
N GLU A 698 -33.66 -16.72 20.06
CA GLU A 698 -34.91 -16.15 20.59
C GLU A 698 -34.75 -15.41 21.91
N SER A 699 -33.58 -14.78 22.11
CA SER A 699 -33.17 -14.15 23.38
C SER A 699 -32.32 -12.88 23.10
N LEU A 700 -32.61 -11.81 23.87
CA LEU A 700 -31.82 -10.58 23.79
C LEU A 700 -30.59 -10.60 24.74
N LEU A 701 -30.62 -11.42 25.80
CA LEU A 701 -29.55 -11.43 26.83
C LEU A 701 -28.41 -12.40 26.49
N ILE A 702 -28.72 -13.53 25.87
CA ILE A 702 -27.73 -14.54 25.52
C ILE A 702 -26.69 -14.02 24.54
N PRO A 703 -27.07 -13.39 23.43
CA PRO A 703 -26.09 -12.77 22.51
C PRO A 703 -25.22 -11.69 23.15
N LEU A 704 -25.79 -10.90 24.07
CA LEU A 704 -25.02 -9.86 24.76
C LEU A 704 -23.90 -10.47 25.61
N VAL A 705 -24.13 -11.62 26.24
CA VAL A 705 -23.08 -12.34 26.99
C VAL A 705 -21.99 -12.86 26.06
N MET A 706 -22.38 -13.39 24.90
CA MET A 706 -21.43 -13.86 23.92
C MET A 706 -20.54 -12.70 23.40
N LEU A 707 -21.15 -11.56 23.10
CA LEU A 707 -20.45 -10.38 22.61
C LEU A 707 -19.52 -9.72 23.64
N CYS A 708 -19.77 -9.92 24.96
CA CYS A 708 -18.86 -9.45 26.01
C CYS A 708 -17.47 -10.08 25.95
N THR A 709 -17.30 -11.18 25.23
CA THR A 709 -15.98 -11.80 25.00
C THR A 709 -15.12 -11.00 24.01
N ILE A 710 -15.72 -10.24 23.09
CA ILE A 710 -15.01 -9.49 22.04
C ILE A 710 -13.95 -8.54 22.61
N PRO A 711 -14.25 -7.61 23.53
CA PRO A 711 -13.20 -6.75 24.08
C PRO A 711 -12.12 -7.53 24.85
N LEU A 712 -12.45 -8.69 25.38
CA LEU A 712 -11.52 -9.48 26.19
C LEU A 712 -10.48 -10.26 25.36
N ILE A 713 -10.69 -10.43 24.03
CA ILE A 713 -9.66 -11.02 23.16
C ILE A 713 -8.40 -10.16 23.09
N LEU A 714 -8.52 -8.85 23.36
CA LEU A 714 -7.37 -7.95 23.44
C LEU A 714 -6.34 -8.41 24.48
N ILE A 715 -6.74 -9.22 25.47
CA ILE A 715 -5.85 -9.83 26.46
C ILE A 715 -4.79 -10.73 25.79
N GLY A 716 -5.13 -11.35 24.66
CA GLY A 716 -4.16 -12.11 23.87
C GLY A 716 -3.45 -11.26 22.83
N ILE A 717 -4.19 -10.38 22.15
CA ILE A 717 -3.71 -9.63 20.98
C ILE A 717 -2.60 -8.65 21.35
N ILE A 718 -2.84 -7.78 22.33
CA ILE A 718 -1.91 -6.69 22.65
C ILE A 718 -0.53 -7.19 23.13
N PRO A 719 -0.46 -8.17 24.07
CA PRO A 719 0.84 -8.74 24.44
C PRO A 719 1.55 -9.43 23.28
N ALA A 720 0.82 -10.10 22.37
CA ALA A 720 1.40 -10.78 21.23
C ALA A 720 2.00 -9.78 20.21
N LEU A 721 1.27 -8.71 19.90
CA LEU A 721 1.81 -7.64 19.03
C LEU A 721 3.08 -7.02 19.62
N LEU A 722 3.12 -6.78 20.95
CA LEU A 722 4.32 -6.27 21.61
C LEU A 722 5.49 -7.27 21.58
N LEU A 723 5.23 -8.57 21.75
CA LEU A 723 6.27 -9.60 21.77
C LEU A 723 6.85 -9.85 20.36
N THR A 724 6.00 -9.77 19.34
CA THR A 724 6.44 -9.95 17.93
C THR A 724 7.00 -8.68 17.31
N GLY A 725 6.85 -7.52 17.97
CA GLY A 725 7.26 -6.22 17.41
C GLY A 725 6.34 -5.70 16.30
N ASN A 726 5.15 -6.29 16.15
CA ASN A 726 4.16 -5.85 15.18
C ASN A 726 3.39 -4.61 15.67
N SER A 727 3.07 -3.72 14.74
CA SER A 727 2.30 -2.50 15.00
C SER A 727 0.78 -2.76 14.97
N PHE A 728 0.03 -1.91 15.64
CA PHE A 728 -1.42 -1.84 15.49
C PHE A 728 -1.74 -1.02 14.25
N ASN A 729 -2.16 -1.70 13.18
CA ASN A 729 -2.39 -1.13 11.85
C ASN A 729 -3.72 -1.63 11.26
N ILE A 730 -4.03 -1.23 10.04
CA ILE A 730 -5.28 -1.64 9.37
C ILE A 730 -5.37 -3.16 9.25
N SER A 731 -4.26 -3.85 8.96
CA SER A 731 -4.24 -5.32 8.85
C SER A 731 -4.56 -6.00 10.18
N SER A 732 -3.96 -5.55 11.29
CA SER A 732 -4.25 -6.07 12.64
C SER A 732 -5.70 -5.78 13.05
N PHE A 733 -6.24 -4.59 12.70
CA PHE A 733 -7.64 -4.25 12.97
C PHE A 733 -8.61 -5.14 12.18
N THR A 734 -8.29 -5.43 10.93
CA THR A 734 -9.06 -6.38 10.10
C THR A 734 -9.03 -7.78 10.71
N GLY A 735 -7.89 -8.20 11.27
CA GLY A 735 -7.77 -9.43 12.05
C GLY A 735 -8.68 -9.46 13.27
N ILE A 736 -8.86 -8.33 13.97
CA ILE A 736 -9.82 -8.22 15.09
C ILE A 736 -11.26 -8.40 14.57
N ILE A 737 -11.62 -7.74 13.46
CA ILE A 737 -12.94 -7.90 12.86
C ILE A 737 -13.21 -9.37 12.54
N LEU A 738 -12.26 -10.05 11.90
CA LEU A 738 -12.35 -11.47 11.58
C LEU A 738 -12.57 -12.34 12.83
N LEU A 739 -11.84 -12.06 13.92
CA LEU A 739 -11.93 -12.80 15.16
C LEU A 739 -13.31 -12.74 15.81
N VAL A 740 -14.03 -11.63 15.65
CA VAL A 740 -15.37 -11.47 16.24
C VAL A 740 -16.30 -12.63 15.86
N GLY A 741 -16.28 -13.06 14.59
CA GLY A 741 -17.06 -14.21 14.12
C GLY A 741 -16.67 -15.50 14.78
N ILE A 742 -15.39 -15.84 14.71
CA ILE A 742 -14.88 -17.11 15.22
C ILE A 742 -15.08 -17.26 16.73
N VAL A 743 -14.91 -16.17 17.48
CA VAL A 743 -15.09 -16.14 18.92
C VAL A 743 -16.55 -16.35 19.32
N VAL A 744 -17.45 -15.70 18.58
CA VAL A 744 -18.89 -15.81 18.83
C VAL A 744 -19.41 -17.20 18.46
N ASP A 745 -18.89 -17.82 17.39
CA ASP A 745 -19.27 -19.19 17.00
C ASP A 745 -18.92 -20.23 18.05
N ASN A 746 -17.76 -20.11 18.71
CA ASN A 746 -17.40 -20.98 19.84
C ASN A 746 -18.38 -20.84 21.03
N ALA A 747 -18.84 -19.61 21.27
CA ALA A 747 -19.82 -19.33 22.34
C ALA A 747 -21.22 -19.83 21.97
N ALA A 748 -21.62 -19.70 20.71
CA ALA A 748 -22.88 -20.18 20.17
C ALA A 748 -22.98 -21.70 20.27
N LEU A 749 -21.94 -22.41 19.83
CA LEU A 749 -21.84 -23.86 19.92
C LEU A 749 -21.95 -24.35 21.36
N PHE A 750 -21.28 -23.66 22.30
CA PHE A 750 -21.40 -24.01 23.74
C PHE A 750 -22.83 -23.89 24.23
N TYR A 751 -23.51 -22.79 23.92
CA TYR A 751 -24.88 -22.54 24.38
C TYR A 751 -25.89 -23.54 23.80
N GLU A 752 -25.73 -23.91 22.54
CA GLU A 752 -26.58 -24.89 21.87
C GLU A 752 -26.56 -26.26 22.59
N TYR A 753 -25.38 -26.74 23.01
CA TYR A 753 -25.27 -27.95 23.78
C TYR A 753 -25.84 -27.80 25.22
N VAL A 754 -25.78 -26.60 25.78
CA VAL A 754 -26.47 -26.34 27.08
C VAL A 754 -27.97 -26.49 26.90
N GLU A 755 -28.55 -25.93 25.82
CA GLU A 755 -29.97 -26.02 25.53
C GLU A 755 -30.42 -27.46 25.28
N ILE A 756 -29.65 -28.25 24.52
CA ILE A 756 -29.92 -29.67 24.30
C ILE A 756 -29.95 -30.46 25.62
N LEU A 757 -28.93 -30.32 26.48
CA LEU A 757 -28.85 -31.04 27.76
C LEU A 757 -29.90 -30.59 28.76
N GLU A 758 -30.32 -29.32 28.72
CA GLU A 758 -31.43 -28.85 29.52
C GLU A 758 -32.78 -29.44 29.10
N HIS A 759 -32.98 -29.63 27.79
CA HIS A 759 -34.16 -30.31 27.27
C HIS A 759 -34.28 -31.75 27.73
N ASP A 760 -33.12 -32.42 27.98
CA ASP A 760 -33.02 -33.77 28.53
C ASP A 760 -33.20 -33.84 30.06
N GLN A 761 -33.73 -32.78 30.68
CA GLN A 761 -34.03 -32.64 32.13
C GLN A 761 -32.79 -32.72 33.07
N VAL A 762 -31.62 -32.44 32.57
CA VAL A 762 -30.38 -32.36 33.34
C VAL A 762 -30.35 -31.06 34.16
N SER A 763 -29.81 -31.07 35.35
CA SER A 763 -29.69 -29.83 36.16
C SER A 763 -28.81 -28.78 35.43
N LEU A 764 -29.15 -27.48 35.54
CA LEU A 764 -28.41 -26.38 34.89
C LEU A 764 -26.88 -26.47 35.12
N LYS A 765 -26.46 -26.86 36.32
CA LYS A 765 -25.03 -26.98 36.63
C LYS A 765 -24.39 -28.15 35.92
N GLU A 766 -25.08 -29.28 35.87
CA GLU A 766 -24.60 -30.47 35.14
C GLU A 766 -24.66 -30.25 33.63
N ALA A 767 -25.70 -29.57 33.12
CA ALA A 767 -25.78 -29.19 31.72
C ALA A 767 -24.59 -28.30 31.29
N ILE A 768 -24.23 -27.31 32.07
CA ILE A 768 -23.06 -26.43 31.80
C ILE A 768 -21.74 -27.22 31.80
N ILE A 769 -21.54 -28.11 32.77
CA ILE A 769 -20.31 -28.92 32.87
C ILE A 769 -20.26 -29.94 31.73
N GLY A 770 -21.39 -30.62 31.44
CA GLY A 770 -21.52 -31.60 30.38
C GLY A 770 -21.30 -30.98 28.99
N SER A 771 -21.92 -29.82 28.73
CA SER A 771 -21.69 -29.07 27.48
C SER A 771 -20.21 -28.72 27.31
N GLY A 772 -19.56 -28.26 28.43
CA GLY A 772 -18.12 -27.96 28.36
C GLY A 772 -17.27 -29.18 27.97
N GLN A 773 -17.60 -30.38 28.48
CA GLN A 773 -16.90 -31.60 28.10
C GLN A 773 -17.13 -31.99 26.66
N ILE A 774 -18.35 -31.84 26.13
CA ILE A 774 -18.70 -32.19 24.76
C ILE A 774 -17.99 -31.24 23.79
N VAL A 775 -17.95 -29.94 24.09
CA VAL A 775 -17.47 -28.90 23.21
C VAL A 775 -15.94 -28.71 23.30
N LEU A 776 -15.28 -29.15 24.37
CA LEU A 776 -13.83 -28.96 24.57
C LEU A 776 -13.01 -29.47 23.41
N ARG A 777 -13.27 -30.69 22.96
CA ARG A 777 -12.50 -31.30 21.86
C ARG A 777 -12.75 -30.61 20.50
N PRO A 778 -13.99 -30.39 20.06
CA PRO A 778 -14.28 -29.59 18.86
C PRO A 778 -13.62 -28.20 18.86
N ILE A 779 -13.70 -27.46 19.96
CA ILE A 779 -13.09 -26.12 20.07
C ILE A 779 -11.57 -26.19 19.92
N ILE A 780 -10.90 -27.12 20.64
CA ILE A 780 -9.43 -27.25 20.54
C ILE A 780 -9.03 -27.68 19.12
N MET A 781 -9.78 -28.59 18.51
CA MET A 781 -9.49 -29.08 17.16
C MET A 781 -9.62 -27.96 16.13
N ASN A 782 -10.75 -27.24 16.14
CA ASN A 782 -11.04 -26.17 15.20
C ASN A 782 -10.02 -25.04 15.30
N ASN A 783 -9.88 -24.49 16.50
CA ASN A 783 -8.94 -23.39 16.75
C ASN A 783 -7.49 -23.83 16.54
N GLY A 784 -7.11 -25.05 16.93
CA GLY A 784 -5.77 -25.60 16.71
C GLY A 784 -5.40 -25.73 15.24
N THR A 785 -6.35 -26.14 14.40
CA THR A 785 -6.16 -26.22 12.95
C THR A 785 -5.95 -24.84 12.33
N THR A 786 -6.76 -23.86 12.75
CA THR A 786 -6.68 -22.48 12.32
C THR A 786 -5.36 -21.81 12.77
N LEU A 787 -4.96 -22.01 14.04
CA LEU A 787 -3.70 -21.52 14.58
C LEU A 787 -2.48 -22.02 13.79
N LEU A 788 -2.43 -23.34 13.50
CA LEU A 788 -1.32 -23.94 12.76
C LEU A 788 -1.37 -23.59 11.26
N GLY A 789 -2.57 -23.43 10.72
CA GLY A 789 -2.73 -23.01 9.31
C GLY A 789 -2.22 -21.58 9.05
N LEU A 790 -2.38 -20.69 10.04
CA LEU A 790 -1.91 -19.28 9.94
C LEU A 790 -0.46 -19.08 10.41
N LEU A 791 0.17 -20.09 11.00
CA LEU A 791 1.52 -19.97 11.55
C LEU A 791 2.58 -19.55 10.52
N PRO A 792 2.60 -20.07 9.27
CA PRO A 792 3.56 -19.65 8.28
C PRO A 792 3.47 -18.14 7.96
N VAL A 793 2.25 -17.62 7.86
CA VAL A 793 1.97 -16.18 7.62
C VAL A 793 2.45 -15.32 8.78
N ALA A 794 2.24 -15.76 10.02
CA ALA A 794 2.67 -15.03 11.21
C ALA A 794 4.20 -14.99 11.40
N LEU A 795 4.92 -15.97 10.83
CA LEU A 795 6.39 -16.07 10.91
C LEU A 795 7.12 -15.31 9.81
N GLU A 796 6.42 -14.64 8.89
CA GLU A 796 7.00 -13.82 7.81
C GLU A 796 8.06 -14.57 6.99
N LEU A 797 7.73 -15.79 6.53
CA LEU A 797 8.69 -16.66 5.83
C LEU A 797 8.98 -16.26 4.38
N GLY A 798 8.62 -15.03 3.93
CA GLY A 798 8.87 -14.55 2.58
C GLY A 798 8.74 -13.02 2.45
N GLU A 799 9.40 -12.44 1.43
CA GLU A 799 9.24 -11.01 1.09
C GLU A 799 7.80 -10.73 0.63
N GLY A 800 7.18 -9.66 1.11
CA GLY A 800 5.81 -9.25 0.78
C GLY A 800 4.73 -9.85 1.69
N THR A 801 5.10 -10.72 2.65
CA THR A 801 4.17 -11.29 3.64
C THR A 801 4.02 -10.41 4.88
N GLU A 802 4.88 -9.41 5.05
CA GLU A 802 4.88 -8.46 6.18
C GLU A 802 3.55 -7.72 6.31
N PHE A 803 2.83 -7.53 5.19
CA PHE A 803 1.50 -6.92 5.21
C PHE A 803 0.47 -7.77 5.97
N GLN A 804 0.57 -9.10 5.87
CA GLN A 804 -0.41 -10.04 6.43
C GLN A 804 -0.01 -10.51 7.84
N SER A 805 1.26 -10.44 8.21
CA SER A 805 1.78 -10.93 9.48
C SER A 805 1.08 -10.28 10.69
N PRO A 806 0.89 -8.95 10.79
CA PRO A 806 0.17 -8.35 11.92
C PRO A 806 -1.27 -8.87 12.05
N MET A 807 -1.93 -9.14 10.91
CA MET A 807 -3.27 -9.74 10.90
C MET A 807 -3.24 -11.18 11.39
N ALA A 808 -2.31 -11.99 10.88
CA ALA A 808 -2.16 -13.39 11.30
C ALA A 808 -1.79 -13.50 12.78
N VAL A 809 -0.85 -12.69 13.28
CA VAL A 809 -0.49 -12.63 14.72
C VAL A 809 -1.70 -12.24 15.57
N THR A 810 -2.48 -11.25 15.13
CA THR A 810 -3.71 -10.83 15.80
C THR A 810 -4.72 -11.98 15.87
N VAL A 811 -4.95 -12.67 14.75
CA VAL A 811 -5.90 -13.79 14.70
C VAL A 811 -5.41 -14.96 15.57
N ILE A 812 -4.16 -15.35 15.46
CA ILE A 812 -3.56 -16.44 16.25
C ILE A 812 -3.68 -16.16 17.75
N SER A 813 -3.25 -14.98 18.20
CA SER A 813 -3.21 -14.63 19.62
C SER A 813 -4.61 -14.39 20.20
N GLY A 814 -5.47 -13.72 19.43
CA GLY A 814 -6.86 -13.50 19.79
C GLY A 814 -7.64 -14.82 19.86
N LEU A 815 -7.40 -15.73 18.93
CA LEU A 815 -8.02 -17.05 18.91
C LEU A 815 -7.56 -17.89 20.11
N ALA A 816 -6.26 -17.90 20.43
CA ALA A 816 -5.73 -18.57 21.61
C ALA A 816 -6.35 -18.04 22.91
N ALA A 817 -6.52 -16.72 23.04
CA ALA A 817 -7.22 -16.11 24.17
C ALA A 817 -8.71 -16.50 24.18
N SER A 818 -9.36 -16.52 23.00
CA SER A 818 -10.77 -16.86 22.88
C SER A 818 -11.09 -18.29 23.31
N VAL A 819 -10.19 -19.25 23.03
CA VAL A 819 -10.35 -20.63 23.51
C VAL A 819 -10.48 -20.66 25.05
N VAL A 820 -9.59 -19.94 25.74
CA VAL A 820 -9.63 -19.87 27.22
C VAL A 820 -10.91 -19.19 27.70
N LEU A 821 -11.30 -18.08 27.06
CA LEU A 821 -12.51 -17.34 27.40
C LEU A 821 -13.77 -18.17 27.11
N SER A 822 -13.85 -18.85 25.98
CA SER A 822 -14.99 -19.68 25.61
C SER A 822 -15.15 -20.90 26.54
N LEU A 823 -14.05 -21.50 26.99
CA LEU A 823 -14.09 -22.68 27.88
C LEU A 823 -14.35 -22.35 29.37
N PHE A 824 -14.02 -21.15 29.84
CA PHE A 824 -14.17 -20.78 31.25
C PHE A 824 -15.13 -19.61 31.47
N LEU A 825 -14.96 -18.50 30.76
CA LEU A 825 -15.77 -17.30 30.99
C LEU A 825 -17.23 -17.52 30.57
N ILE A 826 -17.45 -18.05 29.39
CA ILE A 826 -18.79 -18.25 28.82
C ILE A 826 -19.61 -19.21 29.66
N PRO A 827 -19.15 -20.41 30.07
CA PRO A 827 -19.87 -21.29 30.95
C PRO A 827 -20.27 -20.65 32.29
N ILE A 828 -19.32 -19.92 32.90
CA ILE A 828 -19.56 -19.25 34.18
C ILE A 828 -20.60 -18.14 34.00
N ALA A 829 -20.47 -17.30 32.95
CA ALA A 829 -21.42 -16.23 32.70
C ALA A 829 -22.83 -16.76 32.43
N PHE A 830 -22.96 -17.79 31.56
CA PHE A 830 -24.24 -18.42 31.25
C PHE A 830 -24.88 -19.03 32.49
N TYR A 831 -24.12 -19.74 33.33
CA TYR A 831 -24.66 -20.32 34.59
C TYR A 831 -25.33 -19.24 35.43
N TYR A 832 -24.67 -18.11 35.64
CA TYR A 832 -25.21 -17.08 36.54
C TYR A 832 -26.37 -16.29 35.90
N ILE A 833 -26.32 -16.05 34.58
CA ILE A 833 -27.39 -15.34 33.85
C ILE A 833 -28.64 -16.21 33.74
N LEU A 834 -28.51 -17.48 33.34
CA LEU A 834 -29.63 -18.41 33.27
C LEU A 834 -30.24 -18.66 34.65
N LYS A 835 -29.41 -18.80 35.70
CA LYS A 835 -29.89 -18.90 37.09
C LYS A 835 -30.66 -17.64 37.49
N TRP A 836 -30.18 -16.45 37.15
CA TRP A 836 -30.86 -15.19 37.45
C TRP A 836 -32.19 -15.05 36.66
N GLN A 837 -32.24 -15.43 35.41
CA GLN A 837 -33.47 -15.45 34.62
C GLN A 837 -34.51 -16.39 35.21
N ARG A 838 -34.11 -17.58 35.69
CA ARG A 838 -35.01 -18.56 36.33
C ARG A 838 -35.54 -18.06 37.64
N THR A 839 -34.71 -17.38 38.44
CA THR A 839 -35.18 -16.81 39.73
C THR A 839 -36.15 -15.63 39.52
N ARG A 840 -36.10 -14.90 38.42
CA ARG A 840 -37.03 -13.83 38.06
C ARG A 840 -38.33 -14.34 37.39
N LYS A 841 -38.22 -15.41 36.61
CA LYS A 841 -39.37 -16.07 36.00
C LYS A 841 -39.91 -17.10 36.98
N LYS A 842 -40.66 -16.68 38.01
CA LYS A 842 -41.68 -17.52 38.64
C LYS A 842 -42.76 -17.76 37.61
N ARG A 843 -42.59 -18.73 36.71
CA ARG A 843 -43.63 -19.22 35.81
C ARG A 843 -44.21 -20.53 36.35
N PRO A 844 -45.55 -20.70 36.28
CA PRO A 844 -46.17 -22.01 36.43
C PRO A 844 -45.77 -22.85 35.18
N GLU A 845 -45.56 -24.13 35.44
CA GLU A 845 -45.35 -25.17 34.44
C GLU A 845 -46.51 -25.16 33.41
N GLY A 846 -46.21 -24.80 32.16
CA GLY A 846 -47.15 -24.75 31.06
C GLY A 846 -46.48 -25.01 29.74
N ILE A 847 -46.47 -26.26 29.35
CA ILE A 847 -46.54 -26.84 28.00
C ILE A 847 -46.03 -25.96 26.86
N TYR A 848 -44.81 -26.21 26.37
CA TYR A 848 -44.40 -25.93 25.01
C TYR A 848 -44.37 -27.23 24.21
N ASN A 849 -45.50 -27.51 23.49
CA ASN A 849 -45.51 -28.49 22.41
C ASN A 849 -44.90 -27.85 21.16
N ARG A 850 -43.70 -28.21 20.82
CA ARG A 850 -43.20 -28.07 19.45
C ARG A 850 -43.51 -29.38 18.71
N PRO A 851 -44.26 -29.36 17.58
CA PRO A 851 -44.43 -30.55 16.76
C PRO A 851 -43.20 -30.75 15.87
N GLY A 852 -42.54 -31.90 16.05
CA GLY A 852 -41.72 -32.44 14.96
C GLY A 852 -40.30 -32.90 15.20
N ILE A 853 -39.90 -33.37 16.40
CA ILE A 853 -38.71 -34.24 16.46
C ILE A 853 -39.06 -35.33 17.49
N ARG A 854 -39.55 -36.46 17.00
CA ARG A 854 -39.55 -37.69 17.79
C ARG A 854 -38.16 -38.26 17.74
N SER A 855 -37.37 -38.12 18.79
CA SER A 855 -36.18 -38.93 19.05
C SER A 855 -36.59 -40.08 20.01
N GLU A 856 -36.93 -41.21 19.40
CA GLU A 856 -36.82 -42.51 20.11
C GLU A 856 -35.33 -42.84 20.21
N THR A 857 -34.63 -42.32 21.19
CA THR A 857 -33.37 -42.86 21.69
C THR A 857 -33.13 -42.41 23.07
N THR A 858 -33.51 -43.32 24.03
CA THR A 858 -33.19 -43.21 25.43
C THR A 858 -31.66 -43.30 25.58
N TYR A 859 -31.01 -42.19 25.89
CA TYR A 859 -29.58 -42.17 26.24
C TYR A 859 -29.41 -42.62 27.69
N SER A 860 -29.00 -43.86 27.89
CA SER A 860 -28.49 -44.33 29.17
C SER A 860 -27.01 -43.96 29.29
N TYR A 861 -26.70 -42.83 29.94
CA TYR A 861 -25.35 -42.58 30.42
C TYR A 861 -25.13 -43.44 31.69
N SER A 862 -24.48 -44.57 31.51
CA SER A 862 -23.91 -45.29 32.66
C SER A 862 -22.66 -44.54 33.13
N LEU A 863 -22.79 -43.74 34.17
CA LEU A 863 -21.66 -43.32 34.99
C LEU A 863 -20.98 -44.59 35.53
N GLY A 864 -19.87 -45.00 34.92
CA GLY A 864 -19.00 -46.03 35.43
C GLY A 864 -18.50 -45.64 36.81
N ARG A 865 -19.22 -46.14 37.83
CA ARG A 865 -18.67 -46.39 39.13
C ARG A 865 -18.00 -47.76 39.04
N GLU A 866 -16.71 -47.78 38.83
CA GLU A 866 -15.88 -48.88 39.34
C GLU A 866 -14.55 -48.29 39.84
N SER A 867 -14.28 -48.68 41.04
CA SER A 867 -13.23 -48.56 42.02
C SER A 867 -11.79 -48.34 41.56
#